data_f065959a1b53b47d8aaa13975c5fd887
#
_entry.id   f065959a1b53b47d8aaa13975c5fd887
#
_cell.length_a   1.000
_cell.length_b   1.000
_cell.length_c   1.000
_cell.angle_alpha   90.00
_cell.angle_beta   90.00
_cell.angle_gamma   90.00
#
_symmetry.space_group_name_H-M   'P 1'
#
loop_
_entity.id
_entity.type
_entity.pdbx_description
1 polymer ?
#
loop_
_entity_poly.entity_id
_entity_poly.type
_entity_poly.pdbx_seq_one_letter_code
_entity_poly.pdbx_strand_id
1 'polypeptide(L)'
;MRKLILLFFFVSSALWLHAKDFTRYVSPLVGTQSTFELSTGNTYPAIARPWGMNFWTPQTGKMGDGWQYVYTANKIRGFKQTHQPSPWINDYGQFSIMPVVGKPEFDEEKRASWFSHKGEVALPHYYKVYLAEHDVVTEFTPTDRAVLFRFTFPENDHSYIVVDAFDKGSYVKILPEQNRIIGYTTRNSGGVPENFKNYFVIEFDKPFTYKASVADGVLTENKVEQEAGHAGAVIGFKTRKGEVVHARVASSFIGFEQADRNLKELGNDNLETLVQKGQDAWNKVLGRIDVEGGTLDQYRTFYSCLYRSLLFPRAFYELDEAGNPIHYSPYNGQVLPGYMYTDTGFWDTFRCLFPFLNLMYPSVNRQIQEGLVNTYKESGFFPEWASPGHRGCMIGNNSASVLADAYLKGVKVEDVQTLYEGLINGTKNVHPEVSSTGRLGYEYYNKLGYVPYDVKINENTARTLEYAYNDWCIYRMAKELNRPKKEQKLFAERAMNYRNVFDKESKLMRGRNQDGQFQSPFSPLKWGDAFTEGNSWHYSWSVFHDPQGLIDLMGGKESFVEMLDSVFIVPPLFDDSYYGQVIHEIREMTVMNMGNYAHGNQPIQHMIYLYNYAGGPWKAQYWLRQVMNRMYTAGPDGYCGDEDNGQTSAWYVFSALGFYPVCPGTDEYVLGAPLFRKATLHFENGKSLTIDAPDNSPENMYIESLKVNGVDYSRNYLTHGDLLNGGTLRFDMGSQPNMKRGTQPEDYPYS
;
A
#
# COMPACT_ATOMS: atom_id res chain seq x y z
N MET A 1 65.02 -46.66 13.82
CA MET A 1 63.55 -46.59 13.78
C MET A 1 63.09 -45.14 14.09
N ARG A 2 62.88 -44.32 13.06
CA ARG A 2 62.36 -42.97 13.20
C ARG A 2 60.92 -42.97 12.74
N LYS A 3 59.98 -42.73 13.66
CA LYS A 3 58.57 -42.57 13.35
C LYS A 3 58.33 -41.16 12.77
N LEU A 4 57.87 -41.11 11.53
CA LEU A 4 57.38 -39.89 10.90
C LEU A 4 55.90 -39.69 11.35
N ILE A 5 55.62 -38.58 12.02
CA ILE A 5 54.25 -38.14 12.35
C ILE A 5 53.82 -37.17 11.24
N LEU A 6 52.88 -37.63 10.40
CA LEU A 6 52.18 -36.72 9.43
C LEU A 6 51.06 -35.97 10.18
N LEU A 7 51.23 -34.67 10.34
CA LEU A 7 50.15 -33.77 10.77
C LEU A 7 49.30 -33.42 9.54
N PHE A 8 48.06 -33.93 9.52
CA PHE A 8 47.04 -33.43 8.58
C PHE A 8 46.46 -32.15 9.13
N PHE A 9 46.76 -31.00 8.47
CA PHE A 9 46.03 -29.77 8.65
C PHE A 9 44.69 -29.85 7.88
N PHE A 10 43.60 -30.05 8.59
CA PHE A 10 42.27 -29.80 8.06
C PHE A 10 42.07 -28.29 8.01
N VAL A 11 42.25 -27.69 6.83
CA VAL A 11 41.75 -26.32 6.57
C VAL A 11 40.23 -26.48 6.35
N SER A 12 39.47 -26.22 7.40
CA SER A 12 38.03 -26.00 7.28
C SER A 12 37.83 -24.66 6.62
N SER A 13 37.66 -24.63 5.31
CA SER A 13 37.10 -23.49 4.59
C SER A 13 35.64 -23.36 5.04
N ALA A 14 35.39 -22.57 6.07
CA ALA A 14 34.06 -22.09 6.37
C ALA A 14 33.64 -21.22 5.18
N LEU A 15 32.88 -21.79 4.26
CA LEU A 15 32.10 -21.05 3.28
C LEU A 15 31.09 -20.22 4.09
N TRP A 16 31.44 -18.97 4.32
CA TRP A 16 30.47 -17.99 4.75
C TRP A 16 29.48 -17.84 3.59
N LEU A 17 28.38 -18.57 3.65
CA LEU A 17 27.20 -18.27 2.83
C LEU A 17 26.77 -16.86 3.29
N HIS A 18 27.18 -15.86 2.55
CA HIS A 18 26.62 -14.52 2.74
C HIS A 18 25.13 -14.64 2.45
N ALA A 19 24.32 -14.32 3.44
CA ALA A 19 22.88 -14.23 3.25
C ALA A 19 22.59 -13.26 2.08
N LYS A 20 21.68 -13.68 1.19
CA LYS A 20 21.32 -12.90 -0.01
C LYS A 20 20.75 -11.55 0.41
N ASP A 21 21.26 -10.47 -0.14
CA ASP A 21 20.77 -9.13 0.10
C ASP A 21 19.76 -8.73 -0.98
N PHE A 22 18.48 -8.70 -0.62
CA PHE A 22 17.39 -8.31 -1.50
C PHE A 22 17.18 -6.79 -1.54
N THR A 23 17.62 -6.06 -0.52
CA THR A 23 17.45 -4.61 -0.44
C THR A 23 18.16 -3.88 -1.57
N ARG A 24 19.23 -4.46 -2.11
CA ARG A 24 19.97 -3.90 -3.25
C ARG A 24 19.15 -3.75 -4.53
N TYR A 25 18.05 -4.50 -4.66
CA TYR A 25 17.13 -4.41 -5.81
C TYR A 25 16.01 -3.41 -5.58
N VAL A 26 15.78 -2.96 -4.36
CA VAL A 26 14.69 -2.04 -4.02
C VAL A 26 15.11 -0.60 -4.29
N SER A 27 14.29 0.12 -5.07
CA SER A 27 14.41 1.56 -5.21
C SER A 27 13.17 2.27 -4.64
N PRO A 28 13.31 2.96 -3.48
CA PRO A 28 12.23 3.80 -2.96
C PRO A 28 11.86 4.97 -3.87
N LEU A 29 12.63 5.24 -4.92
CA LEU A 29 12.38 6.30 -5.89
C LEU A 29 11.38 5.90 -7.00
N VAL A 30 11.05 4.61 -7.13
CA VAL A 30 10.07 4.15 -8.11
C VAL A 30 8.69 4.78 -7.83
N GLY A 31 8.11 5.43 -8.83
CA GLY A 31 6.80 6.09 -8.74
C GLY A 31 6.84 7.53 -8.22
N THR A 32 8.03 8.12 -8.03
CA THR A 32 8.16 9.47 -7.47
C THR A 32 8.17 10.59 -8.52
N GLN A 33 8.14 10.26 -9.81
CA GLN A 33 8.08 11.25 -10.89
C GLN A 33 6.63 11.50 -11.32
N SER A 34 5.81 11.95 -10.41
CA SER A 34 4.38 12.21 -10.65
C SER A 34 4.07 13.70 -10.58
N THR A 35 2.97 14.08 -11.22
CA THR A 35 2.36 15.40 -11.11
C THR A 35 0.88 15.27 -10.73
N PHE A 36 0.22 16.40 -10.49
CA PHE A 36 -1.23 16.44 -10.30
C PHE A 36 -2.00 15.89 -11.51
N GLU A 37 -1.47 16.14 -12.72
CA GLU A 37 -2.15 15.80 -13.99
C GLU A 37 -1.89 14.36 -14.44
N LEU A 38 -0.75 13.76 -14.04
CA LEU A 38 -0.36 12.42 -14.46
C LEU A 38 0.37 11.70 -13.34
N SER A 39 -0.20 10.60 -12.88
CA SER A 39 0.44 9.74 -11.90
C SER A 39 1.30 8.67 -12.58
N THR A 40 2.51 8.53 -12.08
CA THR A 40 3.39 7.40 -12.38
C THR A 40 3.73 6.62 -11.11
N GLY A 41 2.82 6.70 -10.12
CA GLY A 41 2.90 6.04 -8.82
C GLY A 41 2.35 6.89 -7.68
N ASN A 42 2.51 8.21 -7.75
CA ASN A 42 2.18 9.13 -6.65
C ASN A 42 2.79 8.69 -5.31
N THR A 43 4.03 8.24 -5.37
CA THR A 43 4.80 7.78 -4.21
C THR A 43 5.85 8.81 -3.80
N TYR A 44 6.42 8.60 -2.64
CA TYR A 44 7.61 9.28 -2.14
C TYR A 44 8.62 8.23 -1.64
N PRO A 45 9.91 8.57 -1.49
CA PRO A 45 10.88 7.62 -0.93
C PRO A 45 10.56 7.38 0.55
N ALA A 46 9.86 6.30 0.84
CA ALA A 46 9.52 5.91 2.21
C ALA A 46 10.70 5.14 2.82
N ILE A 47 11.48 5.81 3.64
CA ILE A 47 12.56 5.20 4.41
C ILE A 47 11.99 4.81 5.77
N ALA A 48 11.89 3.51 6.02
CA ALA A 48 11.13 2.98 7.15
C ALA A 48 11.51 1.54 7.48
N ARG A 49 10.90 0.99 8.52
CA ARG A 49 10.81 -0.46 8.73
C ARG A 49 9.54 -0.99 8.07
N PRO A 50 9.46 -2.29 7.74
CA PRO A 50 8.23 -2.89 7.23
C PRO A 50 7.05 -2.59 8.18
N TRP A 51 5.96 -2.04 7.65
CA TRP A 51 4.78 -1.59 8.41
C TRP A 51 5.09 -0.71 9.63
N GLY A 52 6.19 0.03 9.62
CA GLY A 52 6.60 0.91 10.71
C GLY A 52 5.60 2.03 10.98
N MET A 53 5.60 2.56 12.20
CA MET A 53 4.70 3.68 12.58
C MET A 53 5.12 4.98 11.88
N ASN A 54 6.40 5.27 11.82
CA ASN A 54 6.93 6.51 11.25
C ASN A 54 7.76 6.22 10.01
N PHE A 55 7.43 6.91 8.91
CA PHE A 55 8.26 6.94 7.71
C PHE A 55 9.01 8.27 7.65
N TRP A 56 10.17 8.25 6.99
CA TRP A 56 10.96 9.44 6.76
C TRP A 56 11.24 9.61 5.27
N THR A 57 11.21 10.86 4.80
CA THR A 57 11.44 11.19 3.40
C THR A 57 12.13 12.53 3.27
N PRO A 58 13.04 12.71 2.29
CA PRO A 58 13.43 14.06 1.89
C PRO A 58 12.20 14.82 1.37
N GLN A 59 12.13 16.11 1.65
CA GLN A 59 11.03 16.98 1.25
C GLN A 59 11.51 17.94 0.17
N THR A 60 10.90 17.85 -1.02
CA THR A 60 11.14 18.79 -2.14
C THR A 60 9.99 19.78 -2.32
N GLY A 61 8.77 19.36 -1.98
CA GLY A 61 7.56 20.20 -2.04
C GLY A 61 7.46 21.18 -0.87
N LYS A 62 6.58 22.16 -1.00
CA LYS A 62 6.25 23.11 0.06
C LYS A 62 5.55 22.41 1.23
N MET A 63 5.59 23.04 2.39
CA MET A 63 4.83 22.59 3.55
C MET A 63 3.34 22.44 3.20
N GLY A 64 2.79 21.25 3.47
CA GLY A 64 1.40 20.95 3.16
C GLY A 64 1.12 20.46 1.74
N ASP A 65 2.12 20.44 0.87
CA ASP A 65 2.00 19.86 -0.48
C ASP A 65 1.86 18.33 -0.39
N GLY A 66 0.88 17.78 -1.09
CA GLY A 66 0.70 16.34 -1.20
C GLY A 66 1.84 15.65 -1.96
N TRP A 67 2.43 16.32 -2.94
CA TRP A 67 3.62 15.86 -3.66
C TRP A 67 4.89 16.28 -2.90
N GLN A 68 5.09 15.66 -1.74
CA GLN A 68 6.14 16.03 -0.80
C GLN A 68 7.56 15.72 -1.30
N TYR A 69 7.72 14.81 -2.24
CA TYR A 69 8.95 14.56 -2.98
C TYR A 69 8.61 14.24 -4.42
N VAL A 70 9.22 14.98 -5.35
CA VAL A 70 9.09 14.74 -6.78
C VAL A 70 10.49 14.55 -7.37
N TYR A 71 10.71 13.46 -8.10
CA TYR A 71 12.03 13.10 -8.65
C TYR A 71 12.65 14.19 -9.51
N THR A 72 11.85 14.95 -10.25
CA THR A 72 12.33 16.04 -11.11
C THR A 72 12.72 17.31 -10.34
N ALA A 73 12.43 17.42 -9.04
CA ALA A 73 12.85 18.54 -8.23
C ALA A 73 14.36 18.46 -7.95
N ASN A 74 14.96 19.63 -7.71
CA ASN A 74 16.40 19.76 -7.57
C ASN A 74 16.84 20.40 -6.24
N LYS A 75 15.89 20.68 -5.33
CA LYS A 75 16.15 21.21 -3.99
C LYS A 75 15.42 20.43 -2.92
N ILE A 76 16.11 20.17 -1.82
CA ILE A 76 15.55 19.59 -0.59
C ILE A 76 15.36 20.71 0.43
N ARG A 77 14.16 20.77 1.05
CA ARG A 77 13.75 21.77 2.05
C ARG A 77 13.88 21.27 3.48
N GLY A 78 13.94 19.95 3.66
CA GLY A 78 14.06 19.30 4.95
C GLY A 78 13.94 17.79 4.82
N PHE A 79 14.12 17.10 5.94
CA PHE A 79 13.91 15.67 6.09
C PHE A 79 12.71 15.51 7.01
N LYS A 80 11.62 14.98 6.46
CA LYS A 80 10.29 15.02 7.04
C LYS A 80 9.90 13.67 7.60
N GLN A 81 9.38 13.64 8.84
CA GLN A 81 8.59 12.52 9.30
C GLN A 81 7.23 12.58 8.60
N THR A 82 6.80 11.49 8.02
CA THR A 82 5.57 11.45 7.24
C THR A 82 4.70 10.24 7.57
N HIS A 83 3.39 10.46 7.53
CA HIS A 83 2.35 9.44 7.67
C HIS A 83 1.40 9.45 6.46
N GLN A 84 1.85 10.06 5.35
CA GLN A 84 1.04 10.21 4.17
C GLN A 84 0.78 8.86 3.47
N PRO A 85 -0.50 8.47 3.24
CA PRO A 85 -0.82 7.29 2.43
C PRO A 85 -0.85 7.61 0.93
N SER A 86 -1.25 8.82 0.55
CA SER A 86 -1.26 9.30 -0.82
C SER A 86 -1.29 10.83 -0.85
N PRO A 87 -0.90 11.49 -1.96
CA PRO A 87 -0.97 12.95 -2.04
C PRO A 87 -2.41 13.50 -1.94
N TRP A 88 -3.41 12.73 -2.34
CA TRP A 88 -4.83 13.13 -2.30
C TRP A 88 -5.39 13.21 -0.89
N ILE A 89 -5.02 12.24 -0.04
CA ILE A 89 -5.40 12.21 1.38
C ILE A 89 -4.50 13.14 2.19
N ASN A 90 -3.24 13.31 1.77
CA ASN A 90 -2.22 14.09 2.43
C ASN A 90 -1.78 13.51 3.79
N ASP A 91 -1.13 14.29 4.63
CA ASP A 91 -0.32 13.87 5.76
C ASP A 91 -0.92 14.30 7.12
N TYR A 92 -0.42 13.76 8.19
CA TYR A 92 -0.75 14.16 9.55
C TYR A 92 0.43 13.93 10.49
N GLY A 93 0.54 14.78 11.51
CA GLY A 93 1.57 14.67 12.53
C GLY A 93 3.00 14.86 12.01
N GLN A 94 3.16 15.55 10.91
CA GLN A 94 4.44 15.75 10.25
C GLN A 94 5.25 16.88 10.87
N PHE A 95 6.56 16.70 10.93
CA PHE A 95 7.57 17.72 11.24
C PHE A 95 8.85 17.43 10.48
N SER A 96 9.75 18.38 10.39
CA SER A 96 11.00 18.20 9.62
C SER A 96 12.24 18.72 10.34
N ILE A 97 13.38 18.18 9.92
CA ILE A 97 14.71 18.56 10.39
C ILE A 97 15.55 18.93 9.16
N MET A 98 16.32 20.03 9.24
CA MET A 98 17.17 20.48 8.14
C MET A 98 18.47 21.07 8.68
N PRO A 99 19.66 20.61 8.24
CA PRO A 99 20.91 21.28 8.51
C PRO A 99 21.06 22.51 7.61
N VAL A 100 21.54 23.60 8.17
CA VAL A 100 21.88 24.82 7.42
C VAL A 100 23.22 25.39 7.89
N VAL A 101 23.92 26.10 7.01
CA VAL A 101 25.21 26.66 7.32
C VAL A 101 25.27 28.16 6.95
N GLY A 102 25.86 28.97 7.78
CA GLY A 102 26.07 30.40 7.55
C GLY A 102 25.04 31.29 8.25
N LYS A 103 23.77 30.98 8.16
CA LYS A 103 22.69 31.75 8.80
C LYS A 103 21.67 30.80 9.46
N PRO A 104 21.06 31.21 10.58
CA PRO A 104 19.98 30.43 11.19
C PRO A 104 18.66 30.58 10.43
N GLU A 105 18.61 30.13 9.18
CA GLU A 105 17.51 30.35 8.26
C GLU A 105 16.39 29.34 8.49
N PHE A 106 15.22 29.81 8.89
CA PHE A 106 14.03 28.99 9.14
C PHE A 106 13.10 28.87 7.93
N ASP A 107 13.04 29.90 7.08
CA ASP A 107 12.17 29.89 5.91
C ASP A 107 12.47 28.71 4.99
N GLU A 108 11.46 27.91 4.66
CA GLU A 108 11.64 26.64 3.95
C GLU A 108 12.20 26.77 2.53
N GLU A 109 11.94 27.89 1.84
CA GLU A 109 12.49 28.13 0.51
C GLU A 109 13.94 28.62 0.58
N LYS A 110 14.24 29.49 1.55
CA LYS A 110 15.58 30.02 1.74
C LYS A 110 16.56 29.02 2.31
N ARG A 111 16.09 28.08 3.17
CA ARG A 111 16.93 26.99 3.70
C ARG A 111 17.15 25.86 2.70
N ALA A 112 16.31 25.76 1.64
CA ALA A 112 16.37 24.69 0.66
C ALA A 112 17.74 24.61 -0.02
N SER A 113 18.25 23.41 -0.22
CA SER A 113 19.55 23.16 -0.84
C SER A 113 19.45 22.35 -2.11
N TRP A 114 20.27 22.73 -3.10
CA TRP A 114 20.48 21.92 -4.29
C TRP A 114 21.02 20.54 -3.90
N PHE A 115 20.58 19.52 -4.61
CA PHE A 115 21.09 18.16 -4.53
C PHE A 115 21.09 17.50 -5.91
N SER A 116 21.78 16.37 -6.02
CA SER A 116 21.86 15.57 -7.23
C SER A 116 21.53 14.12 -6.91
N HIS A 117 20.76 13.46 -7.75
CA HIS A 117 20.50 12.02 -7.63
C HIS A 117 21.79 11.18 -7.72
N LYS A 118 22.86 11.69 -8.33
CA LYS A 118 24.19 11.03 -8.32
C LYS A 118 24.82 10.97 -6.93
N GLY A 119 24.45 11.90 -6.06
CA GLY A 119 24.90 11.95 -4.65
C GLY A 119 23.82 11.48 -3.67
N GLU A 120 22.71 10.97 -4.17
CA GLU A 120 21.59 10.46 -3.36
C GLU A 120 21.64 8.94 -3.28
N VAL A 121 21.54 8.41 -2.06
CA VAL A 121 21.36 6.97 -1.80
C VAL A 121 20.03 6.80 -1.10
N ALA A 122 19.10 6.10 -1.75
CA ALA A 122 17.78 5.78 -1.20
C ALA A 122 17.61 4.27 -1.16
N LEU A 123 17.64 3.70 0.04
CA LEU A 123 17.36 2.30 0.33
C LEU A 123 16.14 2.22 1.25
N PRO A 124 15.47 1.08 1.37
CA PRO A 124 14.30 0.99 2.26
C PRO A 124 14.57 1.42 3.70
N HIS A 125 15.78 1.20 4.16
CA HIS A 125 16.24 1.36 5.55
C HIS A 125 17.28 2.48 5.76
N TYR A 126 17.72 3.16 4.70
CA TYR A 126 18.82 4.12 4.78
C TYR A 126 18.71 5.17 3.68
N TYR A 127 18.96 6.42 4.06
CA TYR A 127 19.02 7.54 3.12
C TYR A 127 20.29 8.36 3.34
N LYS A 128 20.88 8.83 2.25
CA LYS A 128 22.04 9.71 2.25
C LYS A 128 21.95 10.69 1.10
N VAL A 129 22.27 11.95 1.37
CA VAL A 129 22.36 12.98 0.33
C VAL A 129 23.38 14.05 0.70
N TYR A 130 24.04 14.63 -0.32
CA TYR A 130 24.86 15.81 -0.19
C TYR A 130 24.04 17.06 -0.51
N LEU A 131 24.03 18.02 0.42
CA LEU A 131 23.32 19.30 0.31
C LEU A 131 24.34 20.38 -0.10
N ALA A 132 24.31 20.77 -1.38
CA ALA A 132 25.36 21.55 -1.99
C ALA A 132 25.46 22.99 -1.45
N GLU A 133 24.33 23.66 -1.14
CA GLU A 133 24.35 25.02 -0.61
C GLU A 133 24.90 25.12 0.82
N HIS A 134 24.77 24.04 1.59
CA HIS A 134 25.24 24.00 2.99
C HIS A 134 26.53 23.20 3.17
N ASP A 135 27.02 22.55 2.12
CA ASP A 135 28.17 21.65 2.19
C ASP A 135 28.05 20.61 3.32
N VAL A 136 26.86 20.04 3.45
CA VAL A 136 26.52 19.06 4.48
C VAL A 136 26.10 17.74 3.85
N VAL A 137 26.65 16.64 4.37
CA VAL A 137 26.10 15.29 4.08
C VAL A 137 25.11 14.92 5.17
N THR A 138 23.89 14.59 4.79
CA THR A 138 22.84 14.12 5.69
C THR A 138 22.59 12.64 5.44
N GLU A 139 22.60 11.87 6.53
CA GLU A 139 22.28 10.43 6.52
C GLU A 139 21.25 10.13 7.60
N PHE A 140 20.36 9.17 7.36
CA PHE A 140 19.48 8.68 8.42
C PHE A 140 19.04 7.24 8.21
N THR A 141 18.70 6.59 9.31
CA THR A 141 18.15 5.22 9.34
C THR A 141 17.10 5.11 10.44
N PRO A 142 15.86 4.69 10.11
CA PRO A 142 14.78 4.58 11.07
C PRO A 142 14.67 3.20 11.72
N THR A 143 14.03 3.18 12.89
CA THR A 143 13.37 2.03 13.48
C THR A 143 11.85 2.16 13.25
N ASP A 144 11.01 1.43 13.98
CA ASP A 144 9.54 1.55 13.82
C ASP A 144 9.03 2.94 14.23
N ARG A 145 9.59 3.54 15.30
CA ARG A 145 9.11 4.80 15.90
C ARG A 145 10.20 5.85 16.13
N ALA A 146 11.45 5.50 15.85
CA ALA A 146 12.61 6.37 16.05
C ALA A 146 13.46 6.44 14.79
N VAL A 147 14.41 7.37 14.75
CA VAL A 147 15.37 7.54 13.67
C VAL A 147 16.68 8.11 14.21
N LEU A 148 17.79 7.66 13.67
CA LEU A 148 19.10 8.27 13.91
C LEU A 148 19.51 9.06 12.67
N PHE A 149 19.80 10.36 12.86
CA PHE A 149 20.42 11.22 11.86
C PHE A 149 21.91 11.38 12.13
N ARG A 150 22.67 11.47 11.05
CA ARG A 150 24.08 11.90 11.06
C ARG A 150 24.26 13.02 10.06
N PHE A 151 24.69 14.19 10.57
CA PHE A 151 25.03 15.35 9.77
C PHE A 151 26.54 15.55 9.78
N THR A 152 27.16 15.56 8.61
CA THR A 152 28.61 15.83 8.45
C THR A 152 28.78 17.24 7.92
N PHE A 153 29.27 18.12 8.75
CA PHE A 153 29.39 19.55 8.49
C PHE A 153 30.76 19.95 7.93
N PRO A 154 30.85 21.09 7.21
CA PRO A 154 32.10 21.74 6.89
C PRO A 154 32.68 22.45 8.12
N GLU A 155 33.87 23.02 7.99
CA GLU A 155 34.40 23.95 8.98
C GLU A 155 33.62 25.26 8.94
N ASN A 156 32.88 25.57 10.02
CA ASN A 156 32.10 26.79 10.13
C ASN A 156 31.74 27.10 11.59
N ASP A 157 31.84 28.37 11.99
CA ASP A 157 31.36 28.80 13.31
C ASP A 157 29.85 28.92 13.42
N HIS A 158 29.14 28.82 12.28
CA HIS A 158 27.70 29.01 12.12
C HIS A 158 27.08 27.83 11.42
N SER A 159 27.12 26.67 12.04
CA SER A 159 26.46 25.44 11.62
C SER A 159 25.18 25.25 12.44
N TYR A 160 24.05 25.06 11.80
CA TYR A 160 22.75 25.01 12.48
C TYR A 160 21.95 23.76 12.09
N ILE A 161 21.05 23.40 12.97
CA ILE A 161 19.94 22.46 12.69
C ILE A 161 18.64 23.16 12.97
N VAL A 162 17.76 23.15 11.98
CA VAL A 162 16.39 23.67 12.03
C VAL A 162 15.44 22.54 12.32
N VAL A 163 14.56 22.71 13.33
CA VAL A 163 13.44 21.84 13.62
C VAL A 163 12.17 22.60 13.30
N ASP A 164 11.45 22.17 12.30
CA ASP A 164 10.21 22.78 11.83
C ASP A 164 9.03 21.92 12.28
N ALA A 165 8.26 22.43 13.23
CA ALA A 165 7.11 21.71 13.81
C ALA A 165 5.81 21.91 13.02
N PHE A 166 5.88 22.55 11.86
CA PHE A 166 4.81 22.82 10.90
C PHE A 166 3.71 23.75 11.43
N ASP A 167 2.89 24.19 10.52
CA ASP A 167 1.77 25.10 10.80
C ASP A 167 0.53 24.37 11.32
N LYS A 168 -0.56 25.12 11.55
CA LYS A 168 -1.84 24.66 12.13
C LYS A 168 -1.78 24.34 13.62
N GLY A 169 -0.80 24.84 14.29
CA GLY A 169 -0.60 24.69 15.74
C GLY A 169 0.55 23.74 16.06
N SER A 170 1.57 24.29 16.68
CA SER A 170 2.74 23.50 17.08
C SER A 170 3.46 24.13 18.29
N TYR A 171 4.34 23.35 18.87
CA TYR A 171 5.09 23.69 20.07
C TYR A 171 6.51 23.14 20.01
N VAL A 172 7.45 23.93 20.48
CA VAL A 172 8.85 23.51 20.67
C VAL A 172 9.37 24.02 22.01
N LYS A 173 10.26 23.22 22.60
CA LYS A 173 11.05 23.62 23.78
C LYS A 173 12.46 23.12 23.65
N ILE A 174 13.41 24.03 23.68
CA ILE A 174 14.85 23.74 23.68
C ILE A 174 15.29 23.55 25.13
N LEU A 175 15.96 22.43 25.42
CA LEU A 175 16.51 22.07 26.73
C LEU A 175 18.06 22.01 26.61
N PRO A 176 18.76 23.18 26.67
CA PRO A 176 20.19 23.21 26.36
C PRO A 176 21.02 22.35 27.31
N GLU A 177 20.66 22.27 28.57
CA GLU A 177 21.36 21.47 29.59
C GLU A 177 21.29 19.95 29.32
N GLN A 178 20.36 19.53 28.50
CA GLN A 178 20.15 18.12 28.11
C GLN A 178 20.55 17.86 26.66
N ASN A 179 20.99 18.86 25.92
CA ASN A 179 21.20 18.80 24.46
C ASN A 179 19.93 18.28 23.73
N ARG A 180 18.74 18.73 24.14
CA ARG A 180 17.45 18.22 23.66
C ARG A 180 16.57 19.32 23.11
N ILE A 181 15.69 18.90 22.22
CA ILE A 181 14.49 19.65 21.80
C ILE A 181 13.30 18.69 21.96
N ILE A 182 12.22 19.19 22.58
CA ILE A 182 10.94 18.52 22.60
C ILE A 182 9.91 19.41 21.93
N GLY A 183 8.85 18.81 21.40
CA GLY A 183 7.78 19.57 20.79
C GLY A 183 6.60 18.68 20.39
N TYR A 184 5.59 19.32 19.81
CA TYR A 184 4.49 18.60 19.17
C TYR A 184 3.99 19.35 17.94
N THR A 185 3.38 18.63 17.04
CA THR A 185 2.62 19.16 15.92
C THR A 185 1.17 18.69 16.00
N THR A 186 0.24 19.57 15.64
CA THR A 186 -1.18 19.22 15.47
C THR A 186 -1.58 19.18 13.99
N ARG A 187 -0.64 19.43 13.09
CA ARG A 187 -0.88 19.44 11.65
C ARG A 187 -1.52 18.12 11.21
N ASN A 188 -2.64 18.20 10.51
CA ASN A 188 -3.34 17.06 9.94
C ASN A 188 -4.17 17.46 8.73
N SER A 189 -4.60 16.48 7.97
CA SER A 189 -5.48 16.64 6.81
C SER A 189 -6.91 16.14 7.06
N GLY A 190 -7.25 15.79 8.29
CA GLY A 190 -8.55 15.26 8.72
C GLY A 190 -8.45 13.90 9.39
N GLY A 191 -9.60 13.35 9.79
CA GLY A 191 -9.67 12.03 10.43
C GLY A 191 -9.04 11.97 11.81
N VAL A 192 -9.08 13.06 12.59
CA VAL A 192 -8.48 13.14 13.93
C VAL A 192 -9.43 13.75 14.94
N PRO A 193 -9.41 13.30 16.20
CA PRO A 193 -10.05 13.97 17.32
C PRO A 193 -9.40 15.33 17.63
N GLU A 194 -10.10 16.20 18.38
CA GLU A 194 -9.62 17.53 18.73
C GLU A 194 -8.32 17.54 19.54
N ASN A 195 -8.05 16.51 20.33
CA ASN A 195 -6.86 16.40 21.16
C ASN A 195 -5.65 15.78 20.42
N PHE A 196 -5.73 15.61 19.10
CA PHE A 196 -4.67 15.01 18.31
C PHE A 196 -3.37 15.81 18.40
N LYS A 197 -2.29 15.12 18.74
CA LYS A 197 -0.93 15.64 18.72
C LYS A 197 0.04 14.53 18.34
N ASN A 198 1.09 14.87 17.61
CA ASN A 198 2.27 14.04 17.48
C ASN A 198 3.40 14.69 18.30
N TYR A 199 3.74 14.08 19.41
CA TYR A 199 4.80 14.54 20.32
C TYR A 199 6.13 14.00 19.81
N PHE A 200 7.17 14.85 19.80
CA PHE A 200 8.51 14.42 19.39
C PHE A 200 9.57 14.83 20.42
N VAL A 201 10.62 14.03 20.51
CA VAL A 201 11.81 14.26 21.30
C VAL A 201 13.04 14.08 20.42
N ILE A 202 14.01 15.00 20.56
CA ILE A 202 15.25 14.98 19.78
C ILE A 202 16.42 15.15 20.73
N GLU A 203 17.38 14.23 20.73
CA GLU A 203 18.63 14.29 21.49
C GLU A 203 19.81 14.48 20.55
N PHE A 204 20.66 15.45 20.87
CA PHE A 204 21.91 15.71 20.14
C PHE A 204 23.10 15.25 20.94
N ASP A 205 24.15 14.82 20.26
CA ASP A 205 25.38 14.35 20.87
C ASP A 205 26.41 15.50 21.18
N LYS A 206 25.98 16.75 20.93
CA LYS A 206 26.84 17.94 21.16
C LYS A 206 26.05 19.06 21.81
N PRO A 207 26.71 19.85 22.69
CA PRO A 207 26.09 21.03 23.29
C PRO A 207 25.88 22.13 22.24
N PHE A 208 24.84 22.94 22.47
CA PHE A 208 24.49 24.04 21.59
C PHE A 208 25.33 25.29 21.86
N THR A 209 25.88 25.91 20.81
CA THR A 209 26.51 27.22 20.86
C THR A 209 25.56 28.37 20.51
N TYR A 210 24.39 28.02 19.96
CA TYR A 210 23.34 28.94 19.57
C TYR A 210 21.97 28.30 19.80
N LYS A 211 20.96 29.09 20.17
CA LYS A 211 19.60 28.67 20.32
C LYS A 211 18.66 29.81 20.02
N ALA A 212 17.57 29.50 19.30
CA ALA A 212 16.48 30.41 19.02
C ALA A 212 15.18 29.61 18.81
N SER A 213 14.05 30.22 19.15
CA SER A 213 12.74 29.69 18.75
C SER A 213 12.12 30.56 17.68
N VAL A 214 11.19 29.99 16.94
CA VAL A 214 10.49 30.64 15.85
C VAL A 214 8.97 30.56 16.09
N ALA A 215 8.30 31.68 15.91
CA ALA A 215 6.84 31.79 15.95
C ALA A 215 6.38 32.49 14.69
N ASP A 216 5.59 31.80 13.86
CA ASP A 216 4.97 32.35 12.64
C ASP A 216 5.98 33.13 11.75
N GLY A 217 7.16 32.53 11.54
CA GLY A 217 8.24 33.09 10.73
C GLY A 217 9.18 34.06 11.46
N VAL A 218 8.90 34.42 12.71
CA VAL A 218 9.73 35.35 13.50
C VAL A 218 10.67 34.57 14.42
N LEU A 219 11.98 34.69 14.17
CA LEU A 219 13.02 34.08 14.96
C LEU A 219 13.39 34.99 16.14
N THR A 220 13.43 34.45 17.36
CA THR A 220 13.83 35.12 18.57
C THR A 220 14.99 34.40 19.22
N GLU A 221 16.19 35.02 19.21
CA GLU A 221 17.40 34.46 19.81
C GLU A 221 17.23 34.31 21.33
N ASN A 222 17.81 33.23 21.84
CA ASN A 222 17.80 32.88 23.29
C ASN A 222 16.39 32.58 23.88
N LYS A 223 15.34 32.63 23.09
CA LYS A 223 14.05 32.15 23.51
C LYS A 223 13.99 30.63 23.30
N VAL A 224 13.72 29.88 24.37
CA VAL A 224 13.85 28.41 24.38
C VAL A 224 12.49 27.69 24.29
N GLU A 225 11.37 28.42 24.41
CA GLU A 225 10.04 27.81 24.40
C GLU A 225 9.08 28.65 23.56
N GLN A 226 8.33 27.99 22.69
CA GLN A 226 7.37 28.65 21.81
C GLN A 226 6.21 27.75 21.47
N GLU A 227 5.00 28.25 21.66
CA GLU A 227 3.76 27.70 21.11
C GLU A 227 3.18 28.75 20.16
N ALA A 228 2.83 28.34 18.94
CA ALA A 228 2.38 29.25 17.90
C ALA A 228 1.54 28.50 16.85
N GLY A 229 0.95 29.26 15.92
CA GLY A 229 0.38 28.68 14.70
C GLY A 229 1.39 27.85 13.92
N HIS A 230 2.65 28.34 13.87
CA HIS A 230 3.79 27.66 13.28
C HIS A 230 5.02 27.87 14.15
N ALA A 231 5.33 26.89 14.97
CA ALA A 231 6.50 26.93 15.86
C ALA A 231 7.70 26.20 15.23
N GLY A 232 8.89 26.63 15.59
CA GLY A 232 10.13 25.98 15.21
C GLY A 232 11.25 26.31 16.18
N ALA A 233 12.36 25.59 16.03
CA ALA A 233 13.59 25.79 16.80
C ALA A 233 14.80 25.79 15.87
N VAL A 234 15.79 26.60 16.20
CA VAL A 234 17.10 26.61 15.55
C VAL A 234 18.14 26.48 16.60
N ILE A 235 19.00 25.49 16.50
CA ILE A 235 20.17 25.30 17.35
C ILE A 235 21.44 25.35 16.51
N GLY A 236 22.53 25.77 17.10
CA GLY A 236 23.80 25.96 16.40
C GLY A 236 24.98 25.27 17.05
N PHE A 237 26.01 25.07 16.24
CA PHE A 237 27.26 24.44 16.60
C PHE A 237 28.43 25.21 15.94
N LYS A 238 29.61 25.12 16.53
CA LYS A 238 30.86 25.42 15.84
C LYS A 238 31.45 24.10 15.37
N THR A 239 31.68 23.97 14.09
CA THR A 239 32.11 22.70 13.49
C THR A 239 33.47 22.83 12.82
N ARG A 240 34.28 21.77 12.90
CA ARG A 240 35.47 21.56 12.09
C ARG A 240 35.10 20.85 10.80
N LYS A 241 36.04 20.84 9.85
CA LYS A 241 35.84 20.12 8.60
C LYS A 241 35.58 18.63 8.84
N GLY A 242 34.44 18.13 8.34
CA GLY A 242 34.05 16.74 8.51
C GLY A 242 33.52 16.39 9.91
N GLU A 243 33.23 17.39 10.73
CA GLU A 243 32.68 17.15 12.05
C GLU A 243 31.24 16.64 11.96
N VAL A 244 30.94 15.62 12.75
CA VAL A 244 29.67 14.91 12.76
C VAL A 244 28.84 15.35 13.95
N VAL A 245 27.56 15.64 13.70
CA VAL A 245 26.53 15.84 14.72
C VAL A 245 25.45 14.76 14.51
N HIS A 246 25.13 14.04 15.58
CA HIS A 246 24.03 13.06 15.56
C HIS A 246 22.78 13.66 16.19
N ALA A 247 21.62 13.29 15.64
CA ALA A 247 20.33 13.57 16.25
C ALA A 247 19.54 12.25 16.36
N ARG A 248 19.13 11.93 17.58
CA ARG A 248 18.28 10.78 17.92
C ARG A 248 16.87 11.32 18.09
N VAL A 249 15.94 10.83 17.26
CA VAL A 249 14.58 11.36 17.18
C VAL A 249 13.58 10.25 17.40
N ALA A 250 12.57 10.51 18.22
CA ALA A 250 11.39 9.65 18.33
C ALA A 250 10.12 10.47 18.48
N SER A 251 8.99 9.88 18.16
CA SER A 251 7.69 10.52 18.31
C SER A 251 6.65 9.56 18.88
N SER A 252 5.54 10.14 19.35
CA SER A 252 4.42 9.42 19.93
C SER A 252 3.13 10.22 19.75
N PHE A 253 2.04 9.54 19.44
CA PHE A 253 0.70 10.12 19.47
C PHE A 253 0.09 10.14 20.87
N ILE A 254 0.77 9.56 21.87
CA ILE A 254 0.30 9.41 23.26
C ILE A 254 0.83 10.54 24.15
N GLY A 255 2.13 10.82 24.09
CA GLY A 255 2.73 11.85 24.94
C GLY A 255 4.25 11.86 24.91
N PHE A 256 4.88 12.83 25.59
CA PHE A 256 6.34 12.96 25.68
C PHE A 256 7.03 11.76 26.35
N GLU A 257 6.44 11.24 27.43
CA GLU A 257 6.98 10.06 28.11
C GLU A 257 7.02 8.84 27.20
N GLN A 258 5.98 8.65 26.41
CA GLN A 258 5.94 7.57 25.42
C GLN A 258 6.94 7.81 24.27
N ALA A 259 7.13 9.05 23.82
CA ALA A 259 8.15 9.38 22.85
C ALA A 259 9.56 9.05 23.37
N ASP A 260 9.85 9.35 24.64
CA ASP A 260 11.10 8.95 25.30
C ASP A 260 11.25 7.41 25.36
N ARG A 261 10.17 6.70 25.61
CA ARG A 261 10.17 5.23 25.56
C ARG A 261 10.47 4.73 24.16
N ASN A 262 9.85 5.31 23.14
CA ASN A 262 10.08 4.96 21.74
C ASN A 262 11.52 5.24 21.30
N LEU A 263 12.16 6.28 21.85
CA LEU A 263 13.55 6.61 21.57
C LEU A 263 14.52 5.48 21.95
N LYS A 264 14.16 4.65 22.94
CA LYS A 264 14.96 3.49 23.35
C LYS A 264 15.07 2.41 22.27
N GLU A 265 14.26 2.45 21.21
CA GLU A 265 14.41 1.56 20.06
C GLU A 265 15.80 1.68 19.39
N LEU A 266 16.44 2.85 19.48
CA LEU A 266 17.78 3.08 18.94
C LEU A 266 18.88 2.44 19.79
N GLY A 267 18.62 2.10 21.06
CA GLY A 267 19.62 1.57 21.98
C GLY A 267 20.84 2.50 22.09
N ASN A 268 22.02 1.89 22.20
CA ASN A 268 23.32 2.58 22.14
C ASN A 268 24.04 2.34 20.80
N ASP A 269 23.29 1.94 19.77
CA ASP A 269 23.86 1.60 18.48
C ASP A 269 24.32 2.86 17.71
N ASN A 270 25.41 2.71 16.97
CA ASN A 270 25.82 3.71 15.99
C ASN A 270 25.00 3.57 14.68
N LEU A 271 25.21 4.50 13.75
CA LEU A 271 24.49 4.52 12.48
C LEU A 271 24.70 3.23 11.69
N GLU A 272 25.92 2.75 11.58
CA GLU A 272 26.28 1.56 10.81
C GLU A 272 25.55 0.30 11.34
N THR A 273 25.50 0.15 12.65
CA THR A 273 24.77 -0.96 13.30
C THR A 273 23.26 -0.87 13.06
N LEU A 274 22.70 0.32 13.16
CA LEU A 274 21.25 0.54 12.90
C LEU A 274 20.92 0.33 11.42
N VAL A 275 21.79 0.75 10.51
CA VAL A 275 21.64 0.48 9.06
C VAL A 275 21.62 -1.03 8.81
N GLN A 276 22.55 -1.80 9.43
CA GLN A 276 22.56 -3.25 9.28
C GLN A 276 21.28 -3.90 9.83
N LYS A 277 20.81 -3.46 11.00
CA LYS A 277 19.55 -3.96 11.58
C LYS A 277 18.34 -3.66 10.68
N GLY A 278 18.34 -2.48 10.05
CA GLY A 278 17.31 -2.10 9.07
C GLY A 278 17.33 -2.99 7.81
N GLN A 279 18.54 -3.22 7.29
CA GLN A 279 18.73 -4.14 6.16
C GLN A 279 18.27 -5.56 6.50
N ASP A 280 18.62 -6.06 7.67
CA ASP A 280 18.24 -7.39 8.13
C ASP A 280 16.70 -7.51 8.28
N ALA A 281 16.06 -6.48 8.82
CA ALA A 281 14.59 -6.43 8.95
C ALA A 281 13.89 -6.51 7.60
N TRP A 282 14.39 -5.77 6.60
CA TRP A 282 13.85 -5.83 5.24
C TRP A 282 14.18 -7.16 4.56
N ASN A 283 15.39 -7.68 4.66
CA ASN A 283 15.76 -8.96 4.07
C ASN A 283 14.95 -10.12 4.64
N LYS A 284 14.55 -10.05 5.90
CA LYS A 284 13.67 -11.05 6.53
C LYS A 284 12.32 -11.16 5.83
N VAL A 285 11.71 -10.04 5.43
CA VAL A 285 10.39 -10.02 4.77
C VAL A 285 10.50 -10.12 3.26
N LEU A 286 11.46 -9.43 2.61
CA LEU A 286 11.69 -9.53 1.18
C LEU A 286 12.15 -10.93 0.77
N GLY A 287 13.01 -11.55 1.56
CA GLY A 287 13.55 -12.88 1.30
C GLY A 287 12.55 -14.02 1.41
N ARG A 288 11.31 -13.76 1.81
CA ARG A 288 10.25 -14.77 1.73
C ARG A 288 9.88 -15.13 0.30
N ILE A 289 10.23 -14.28 -0.67
CA ILE A 289 10.08 -14.57 -2.10
C ILE A 289 11.43 -14.37 -2.77
N ASP A 290 12.04 -15.46 -3.23
CA ASP A 290 13.30 -15.44 -3.96
C ASP A 290 13.03 -15.76 -5.43
N VAL A 291 13.25 -14.80 -6.33
CA VAL A 291 13.07 -14.96 -7.77
C VAL A 291 14.40 -15.08 -8.48
N GLU A 292 14.44 -15.95 -9.52
CA GLU A 292 15.62 -16.23 -10.32
C GLU A 292 15.27 -16.28 -11.81
N GLY A 293 16.27 -16.00 -12.64
CA GLY A 293 16.12 -16.12 -14.10
C GLY A 293 15.36 -14.97 -14.76
N GLY A 294 15.49 -13.77 -14.21
CA GLY A 294 15.02 -12.52 -14.81
C GLY A 294 16.18 -11.58 -15.17
N THR A 295 15.84 -10.44 -15.79
CA THR A 295 16.77 -9.34 -15.99
C THR A 295 16.97 -8.54 -14.70
N LEU A 296 18.01 -7.71 -14.64
CA LEU A 296 18.23 -6.83 -13.49
C LEU A 296 17.05 -5.86 -13.29
N ASP A 297 16.48 -5.33 -14.37
CA ASP A 297 15.32 -4.44 -14.29
C ASP A 297 14.06 -5.17 -13.78
N GLN A 298 13.87 -6.42 -14.16
CA GLN A 298 12.79 -7.27 -13.63
C GLN A 298 12.97 -7.52 -12.12
N TYR A 299 14.19 -7.79 -11.65
CA TYR A 299 14.47 -7.92 -10.21
C TYR A 299 14.16 -6.62 -9.46
N ARG A 300 14.62 -5.49 -9.98
CA ARG A 300 14.38 -4.18 -9.38
C ARG A 300 12.88 -3.84 -9.34
N THR A 301 12.17 -4.08 -10.42
CA THR A 301 10.72 -3.87 -10.47
C THR A 301 10.00 -4.77 -9.47
N PHE A 302 10.33 -6.04 -9.45
CA PHE A 302 9.70 -7.01 -8.53
C PHE A 302 9.93 -6.65 -7.07
N TYR A 303 11.19 -6.45 -6.65
CA TYR A 303 11.49 -6.16 -5.25
C TYR A 303 11.08 -4.75 -4.82
N SER A 304 11.04 -3.78 -5.73
CA SER A 304 10.47 -2.45 -5.43
C SER A 304 8.95 -2.54 -5.24
N CYS A 305 8.24 -3.34 -6.04
CA CYS A 305 6.82 -3.63 -5.82
C CYS A 305 6.59 -4.41 -4.52
N LEU A 306 7.42 -5.41 -4.22
CA LEU A 306 7.31 -6.16 -2.98
C LEU A 306 7.51 -5.24 -1.77
N TYR A 307 8.52 -4.37 -1.80
CA TYR A 307 8.74 -3.35 -0.77
C TYR A 307 7.50 -2.46 -0.55
N ARG A 308 6.87 -1.96 -1.61
CA ARG A 308 5.65 -1.14 -1.53
C ARG A 308 4.47 -1.92 -0.94
N SER A 309 4.40 -3.21 -1.20
CA SER A 309 3.37 -4.09 -0.63
C SER A 309 3.53 -4.34 0.88
N LEU A 310 4.66 -3.96 1.48
CA LEU A 310 5.01 -4.19 2.87
C LEU A 310 5.14 -2.90 3.71
N LEU A 311 4.65 -1.78 3.19
CA LEU A 311 4.63 -0.49 3.88
C LEU A 311 3.32 -0.24 4.60
N PHE A 312 2.20 -0.54 3.95
CA PHE A 312 0.84 -0.26 4.42
C PHE A 312 0.03 -1.56 4.60
N PRO A 313 -0.98 -1.60 5.51
CA PRO A 313 -1.33 -0.55 6.48
C PRO A 313 -0.18 -0.20 7.41
N ARG A 314 -0.13 1.07 7.83
CA ARG A 314 0.88 1.56 8.78
C ARG A 314 0.50 1.18 10.20
N ALA A 315 1.47 0.75 11.00
CA ALA A 315 1.26 0.60 12.43
C ALA A 315 0.88 1.95 13.07
N PHE A 316 -0.15 1.95 13.88
CA PHE A 316 -0.61 3.10 14.64
C PHE A 316 -0.77 2.73 16.13
N TYR A 317 0.11 1.87 16.61
CA TYR A 317 0.20 1.44 17.99
C TYR A 317 1.64 1.63 18.50
N GLU A 318 1.75 1.72 19.80
CA GLU A 318 3.00 1.90 20.51
C GLU A 318 3.10 0.80 21.57
N LEU A 319 4.23 0.69 22.23
CA LEU A 319 4.44 -0.34 23.25
C LEU A 319 4.54 0.32 24.63
N ASP A 320 3.80 -0.20 25.60
CA ASP A 320 3.92 0.24 26.98
C ASP A 320 5.23 -0.24 27.61
N GLU A 321 5.45 0.05 28.90
CA GLU A 321 6.66 -0.34 29.62
C GLU A 321 6.87 -1.86 29.67
N ALA A 322 5.78 -2.64 29.66
CA ALA A 322 5.81 -4.10 29.65
C ALA A 322 5.93 -4.71 28.26
N GLY A 323 5.94 -3.87 27.20
CA GLY A 323 6.00 -4.32 25.80
C GLY A 323 4.64 -4.70 25.21
N ASN A 324 3.53 -4.37 25.87
CA ASN A 324 2.20 -4.62 25.33
C ASN A 324 1.77 -3.51 24.37
N PRO A 325 0.99 -3.85 23.30
CA PRO A 325 0.49 -2.84 22.40
C PRO A 325 -0.56 -1.94 23.08
N ILE A 326 -0.37 -0.64 22.90
CA ILE A 326 -1.30 0.42 23.28
C ILE A 326 -1.39 1.40 22.11
N HIS A 327 -2.49 2.13 22.02
CA HIS A 327 -2.62 3.12 20.95
C HIS A 327 -3.43 4.34 21.41
N TYR A 328 -3.10 5.47 20.79
CA TYR A 328 -3.99 6.62 20.75
C TYR A 328 -5.08 6.31 19.73
N SER A 329 -6.36 6.35 20.15
CA SER A 329 -7.46 6.11 19.23
C SER A 329 -7.68 7.30 18.31
N PRO A 330 -7.49 7.15 16.99
CA PRO A 330 -7.78 8.23 16.07
C PRO A 330 -9.29 8.44 15.86
N TYR A 331 -10.12 7.66 16.55
CA TYR A 331 -11.57 7.70 16.46
C TYR A 331 -12.22 8.42 17.65
N ASN A 332 -11.73 8.19 18.87
CA ASN A 332 -12.30 8.78 20.10
C ASN A 332 -11.30 9.57 20.95
N GLY A 333 -10.02 9.62 20.59
CA GLY A 333 -8.99 10.39 21.29
C GLY A 333 -8.50 9.81 22.61
N GLN A 334 -8.91 8.59 22.97
CA GLN A 334 -8.47 7.92 24.20
C GLN A 334 -7.21 7.08 23.93
N VAL A 335 -6.43 6.83 24.97
CA VAL A 335 -5.34 5.86 24.94
C VAL A 335 -5.88 4.52 25.41
N LEU A 336 -5.82 3.52 24.55
CA LEU A 336 -6.48 2.22 24.75
C LEU A 336 -5.50 1.07 24.51
N PRO A 337 -5.71 -0.11 25.11
CA PRO A 337 -4.89 -1.28 24.85
C PRO A 337 -5.19 -1.89 23.47
N GLY A 338 -4.21 -2.56 22.91
CA GLY A 338 -4.35 -3.35 21.69
C GLY A 338 -3.72 -2.70 20.45
N TYR A 339 -3.73 -3.47 19.38
CA TYR A 339 -3.21 -3.05 18.08
C TYR A 339 -4.12 -2.04 17.41
N MET A 340 -3.51 -1.16 16.63
CA MET A 340 -4.17 -0.25 15.70
C MET A 340 -3.29 -0.09 14.47
N TYR A 341 -3.93 -0.10 13.31
CA TYR A 341 -3.30 0.13 12.00
C TYR A 341 -4.12 1.16 11.23
N THR A 342 -3.49 1.85 10.30
CA THR A 342 -4.13 2.91 9.54
C THR A 342 -3.46 3.11 8.17
N ASP A 343 -3.87 4.19 7.46
CA ASP A 343 -3.31 4.62 6.18
C ASP A 343 -3.53 3.58 5.07
N THR A 344 -4.79 3.24 4.86
CA THR A 344 -5.24 2.38 3.77
C THR A 344 -6.69 2.65 3.39
N GLY A 345 -7.00 2.46 2.12
CA GLY A 345 -8.35 2.43 1.58
C GLY A 345 -8.70 1.04 1.09
N PHE A 346 -9.81 0.49 1.56
CA PHE A 346 -10.18 -0.89 1.23
C PHE A 346 -10.71 -1.04 -0.19
N TRP A 347 -11.31 0.02 -0.77
CA TRP A 347 -11.70 0.00 -2.18
C TRP A 347 -10.54 -0.37 -3.10
N ASP A 348 -9.33 0.13 -2.79
CA ASP A 348 -8.11 -0.21 -3.50
C ASP A 348 -7.59 -1.59 -3.10
N THR A 349 -7.41 -1.83 -1.80
CA THR A 349 -6.52 -2.86 -1.25
C THR A 349 -7.17 -4.21 -0.95
N PHE A 350 -8.50 -4.30 -0.95
CA PHE A 350 -9.18 -5.59 -0.74
C PHE A 350 -8.87 -6.59 -1.84
N ARG A 351 -8.54 -6.11 -3.04
CA ARG A 351 -8.47 -6.88 -4.28
C ARG A 351 -7.33 -7.88 -4.28
N CYS A 352 -6.11 -7.46 -3.95
CA CYS A 352 -5.01 -8.40 -3.83
C CYS A 352 -3.99 -8.08 -2.73
N LEU A 353 -3.86 -6.85 -2.22
CA LEU A 353 -2.91 -6.57 -1.15
C LEU A 353 -3.25 -7.39 0.10
N PHE A 354 -4.49 -7.35 0.58
CA PHE A 354 -4.88 -8.12 1.77
C PHE A 354 -4.83 -9.64 1.54
N PRO A 355 -5.28 -10.18 0.39
CA PRO A 355 -5.01 -11.58 0.06
C PRO A 355 -3.53 -11.94 0.04
N PHE A 356 -2.65 -11.04 -0.42
CA PHE A 356 -1.21 -11.23 -0.37
C PHE A 356 -0.68 -11.32 1.07
N LEU A 357 -1.16 -10.44 1.96
CA LEU A 357 -0.83 -10.52 3.38
C LEU A 357 -1.34 -11.81 4.01
N ASN A 358 -2.54 -12.29 3.66
CA ASN A 358 -3.08 -13.55 4.12
C ASN A 358 -2.21 -14.75 3.71
N LEU A 359 -1.63 -14.71 2.52
CA LEU A 359 -0.79 -15.78 2.01
C LEU A 359 0.62 -15.76 2.61
N MET A 360 1.27 -14.60 2.58
CA MET A 360 2.70 -14.49 2.87
C MET A 360 3.04 -13.96 4.26
N TYR A 361 2.16 -13.13 4.85
CA TYR A 361 2.41 -12.43 6.12
C TYR A 361 1.19 -12.50 7.07
N PRO A 362 0.61 -13.69 7.31
CA PRO A 362 -0.62 -13.81 8.09
C PRO A 362 -0.49 -13.34 9.54
N SER A 363 0.70 -13.42 10.14
CA SER A 363 0.92 -12.91 11.50
C SER A 363 0.75 -11.40 11.62
N VAL A 364 1.23 -10.64 10.64
CA VAL A 364 1.02 -9.19 10.57
C VAL A 364 -0.44 -8.88 10.30
N ASN A 365 -1.07 -9.57 9.35
CA ASN A 365 -2.48 -9.31 9.06
C ASN A 365 -3.39 -9.65 10.24
N ARG A 366 -3.04 -10.62 11.08
CA ARG A 366 -3.81 -10.87 12.31
C ARG A 366 -3.82 -9.66 13.24
N GLN A 367 -2.68 -8.99 13.41
CA GLN A 367 -2.61 -7.74 14.18
C GLN A 367 -3.47 -6.63 13.54
N ILE A 368 -3.44 -6.53 12.22
CA ILE A 368 -4.28 -5.59 11.46
C ILE A 368 -5.77 -5.89 11.69
N GLN A 369 -6.18 -7.16 11.64
CA GLN A 369 -7.55 -7.58 11.87
C GLN A 369 -8.01 -7.28 13.31
N GLU A 370 -7.16 -7.48 14.31
CA GLU A 370 -7.42 -7.08 15.69
C GLU A 370 -7.61 -5.56 15.80
N GLY A 371 -6.78 -4.79 15.10
CA GLY A 371 -6.91 -3.33 15.01
C GLY A 371 -8.24 -2.88 14.39
N LEU A 372 -8.74 -3.61 13.38
CA LEU A 372 -10.05 -3.32 12.76
C LEU A 372 -11.20 -3.58 13.74
N VAL A 373 -11.14 -4.65 14.51
CA VAL A 373 -12.13 -4.91 15.57
C VAL A 373 -12.08 -3.80 16.63
N ASN A 374 -10.89 -3.34 17.02
CA ASN A 374 -10.74 -2.20 17.92
C ASN A 374 -11.35 -0.93 17.33
N THR A 375 -11.16 -0.67 16.04
CA THR A 375 -11.79 0.47 15.33
C THR A 375 -13.31 0.42 15.44
N TYR A 376 -13.91 -0.74 15.24
CA TYR A 376 -15.36 -0.91 15.40
C TYR A 376 -15.81 -0.61 16.84
N LYS A 377 -15.10 -1.13 17.84
CA LYS A 377 -15.40 -0.88 19.26
C LYS A 377 -15.28 0.61 19.63
N GLU A 378 -14.36 1.32 19.01
CA GLU A 378 -14.05 2.72 19.32
C GLU A 378 -14.92 3.72 18.55
N SER A 379 -15.39 3.37 17.35
CA SER A 379 -16.13 4.28 16.46
C SER A 379 -17.55 3.82 16.10
N GLY A 380 -17.88 2.54 16.30
CA GLY A 380 -19.15 1.95 15.89
C GLY A 380 -19.19 1.51 14.42
N PHE A 381 -18.08 1.64 13.69
CA PHE A 381 -17.94 1.25 12.29
C PHE A 381 -16.57 0.65 12.00
N PHE A 382 -16.49 -0.30 11.08
CA PHE A 382 -15.22 -0.60 10.42
C PHE A 382 -14.84 0.57 9.50
N PRO A 383 -13.54 0.88 9.34
CA PRO A 383 -13.14 1.91 8.39
C PRO A 383 -13.29 1.36 6.96
N GLU A 384 -13.60 2.26 6.01
CA GLU A 384 -13.48 1.96 4.58
C GLU A 384 -12.26 2.68 3.99
N TRP A 385 -11.99 3.88 4.49
CA TRP A 385 -10.73 4.59 4.33
C TRP A 385 -10.31 5.17 5.68
N ALA A 386 -9.08 4.93 6.09
CA ALA A 386 -8.54 5.46 7.35
C ALA A 386 -7.21 6.19 7.13
N SER A 387 -7.07 7.40 7.72
CA SER A 387 -5.82 8.17 7.75
C SER A 387 -5.93 9.39 8.69
N PRO A 388 -5.57 9.28 10.00
CA PRO A 388 -5.47 8.02 10.74
C PRO A 388 -6.83 7.43 11.14
N GLY A 389 -7.88 8.25 11.31
CA GLY A 389 -9.26 7.82 11.52
C GLY A 389 -10.06 7.82 10.23
N HIS A 390 -11.38 7.73 10.32
CA HIS A 390 -12.26 7.69 9.16
C HIS A 390 -12.04 8.87 8.20
N ARG A 391 -11.95 8.58 6.92
CA ARG A 391 -11.83 9.56 5.84
C ARG A 391 -12.98 9.40 4.85
N GLY A 392 -13.53 10.55 4.42
CA GLY A 392 -14.57 10.60 3.40
C GLY A 392 -14.03 10.40 1.99
N CYS A 393 -13.67 9.17 1.64
CA CYS A 393 -13.04 8.85 0.37
C CYS A 393 -13.51 7.48 -0.13
N MET A 394 -13.72 7.34 -1.43
CA MET A 394 -14.09 6.14 -2.16
C MET A 394 -15.45 5.54 -1.74
N ILE A 395 -15.81 4.44 -2.35
CA ILE A 395 -17.09 3.76 -2.17
C ILE A 395 -16.90 2.33 -1.66
N GLY A 396 -18.00 1.65 -1.43
CA GLY A 396 -18.02 0.24 -1.05
C GLY A 396 -18.02 0.04 0.46
N ASN A 397 -18.31 -1.19 0.84
CA ASN A 397 -18.24 -1.67 2.22
C ASN A 397 -17.23 -2.83 2.26
N ASN A 398 -16.05 -2.56 1.71
CA ASN A 398 -15.03 -3.57 1.40
C ASN A 398 -14.29 -4.09 2.63
N SER A 399 -14.50 -3.48 3.80
CA SER A 399 -14.17 -4.10 5.10
C SER A 399 -14.74 -5.52 5.20
N ALA A 400 -15.91 -5.78 4.60
CA ALA A 400 -16.50 -7.12 4.55
C ALA A 400 -15.56 -8.12 3.84
N SER A 401 -14.94 -7.73 2.73
CA SER A 401 -13.98 -8.56 2.02
C SER A 401 -12.69 -8.75 2.83
N VAL A 402 -12.13 -7.68 3.34
CA VAL A 402 -10.87 -7.69 4.10
C VAL A 402 -10.97 -8.60 5.33
N LEU A 403 -12.07 -8.52 6.07
CA LEU A 403 -12.29 -9.30 7.28
C LEU A 403 -12.67 -10.76 6.96
N ALA A 404 -13.58 -10.98 6.00
CA ALA A 404 -14.03 -12.33 5.66
C ALA A 404 -12.91 -13.16 5.02
N ASP A 405 -12.16 -12.60 4.07
CA ASP A 405 -11.05 -13.30 3.42
C ASP A 405 -9.99 -13.75 4.43
N ALA A 406 -9.60 -12.85 5.35
CA ALA A 406 -8.65 -13.18 6.42
C ALA A 406 -9.17 -14.32 7.30
N TYR A 407 -10.38 -14.20 7.80
CA TYR A 407 -10.95 -15.21 8.70
C TYR A 407 -11.09 -16.59 8.04
N LEU A 408 -11.60 -16.63 6.80
CA LEU A 408 -11.78 -17.86 6.02
C LEU A 408 -10.46 -18.54 5.66
N LYS A 409 -9.39 -17.74 5.52
CA LYS A 409 -8.02 -18.25 5.28
C LYS A 409 -7.23 -18.53 6.54
N GLY A 410 -7.88 -18.56 7.70
CA GLY A 410 -7.26 -18.93 8.97
C GLY A 410 -6.60 -17.80 9.75
N VAL A 411 -6.66 -16.55 9.26
CA VAL A 411 -6.23 -15.36 9.99
C VAL A 411 -7.37 -14.89 10.87
N LYS A 412 -7.50 -15.51 12.04
CA LYS A 412 -8.68 -15.38 12.90
C LYS A 412 -8.44 -14.41 14.06
N VAL A 413 -9.43 -13.58 14.32
CA VAL A 413 -9.51 -12.76 15.55
C VAL A 413 -10.22 -13.57 16.64
N GLU A 414 -9.89 -13.29 17.91
CA GLU A 414 -10.56 -13.95 19.05
C GLU A 414 -12.01 -13.50 19.17
N ASP A 415 -12.26 -12.20 19.02
CA ASP A 415 -13.59 -11.60 19.16
C ASP A 415 -14.35 -11.60 17.82
N VAL A 416 -14.62 -12.79 17.29
CA VAL A 416 -15.36 -12.95 16.02
C VAL A 416 -16.81 -12.48 16.13
N GLN A 417 -17.39 -12.48 17.32
CA GLN A 417 -18.76 -12.00 17.55
C GLN A 417 -18.86 -10.49 17.23
N THR A 418 -17.95 -9.71 17.77
CA THR A 418 -17.87 -8.26 17.49
C THR A 418 -17.57 -8.00 16.01
N LEU A 419 -16.67 -8.80 15.40
CA LEU A 419 -16.40 -8.72 13.96
C LEU A 419 -17.69 -8.89 13.15
N TYR A 420 -18.45 -9.95 13.41
CA TYR A 420 -19.67 -10.23 12.67
C TYR A 420 -20.75 -9.17 12.91
N GLU A 421 -20.93 -8.71 14.13
CA GLU A 421 -21.85 -7.60 14.46
C GLU A 421 -21.52 -6.34 13.66
N GLY A 422 -20.24 -6.00 13.55
CA GLY A 422 -19.78 -4.86 12.77
C GLY A 422 -20.06 -5.00 11.28
N LEU A 423 -19.89 -6.20 10.72
CA LEU A 423 -20.26 -6.48 9.34
C LEU A 423 -21.77 -6.27 9.08
N ILE A 424 -22.61 -6.76 9.98
CA ILE A 424 -24.08 -6.58 9.88
C ILE A 424 -24.44 -5.10 10.03
N ASN A 425 -23.81 -4.39 10.98
CA ASN A 425 -24.04 -2.95 11.18
C ASN A 425 -23.80 -2.15 9.89
N GLY A 426 -22.73 -2.43 9.18
CA GLY A 426 -22.38 -1.76 7.92
C GLY A 426 -23.46 -1.91 6.82
N THR A 427 -24.27 -2.98 6.86
CA THR A 427 -25.30 -3.24 5.85
C THR A 427 -26.56 -2.37 5.97
N LYS A 428 -26.72 -1.67 7.08
CA LYS A 428 -27.96 -0.95 7.43
C LYS A 428 -27.73 0.41 8.10
N ASN A 429 -26.50 0.91 8.06
CA ASN A 429 -26.14 2.19 8.64
C ASN A 429 -25.08 2.90 7.79
N VAL A 430 -25.02 4.22 7.97
CA VAL A 430 -23.99 5.11 7.45
C VAL A 430 -23.43 5.88 8.64
N HIS A 431 -22.13 6.08 8.69
CA HIS A 431 -21.50 6.89 9.72
C HIS A 431 -22.05 8.32 9.67
N PRO A 432 -22.43 8.93 10.83
CA PRO A 432 -23.13 10.21 10.84
C PRO A 432 -22.33 11.38 10.23
N GLU A 433 -21.00 11.32 10.28
CA GLU A 433 -20.13 12.39 9.79
C GLU A 433 -19.35 12.02 8.51
N VAL A 434 -19.23 10.73 8.21
CA VAL A 434 -18.43 10.24 7.07
C VAL A 434 -19.26 9.30 6.20
N SER A 435 -19.93 9.87 5.20
CA SER A 435 -20.91 9.17 4.37
C SER A 435 -20.36 7.99 3.54
N SER A 436 -19.03 7.93 3.35
CA SER A 436 -18.37 6.78 2.69
C SER A 436 -18.16 5.58 3.61
N THR A 437 -18.42 5.73 4.91
CA THR A 437 -18.30 4.67 5.91
C THR A 437 -19.68 4.08 6.21
N GLY A 438 -19.80 2.76 6.21
CA GLY A 438 -21.08 2.07 6.12
C GLY A 438 -21.55 1.94 4.68
N ARG A 439 -22.87 1.98 4.43
CA ARG A 439 -23.44 1.82 3.06
C ARG A 439 -24.35 2.98 2.70
N LEU A 440 -23.83 4.01 2.07
CA LEU A 440 -24.66 5.08 1.53
C LEU A 440 -25.63 4.52 0.51
N GLY A 441 -26.92 4.83 0.68
CA GLY A 441 -27.99 4.31 -0.18
C GLY A 441 -28.53 2.95 0.25
N TYR A 442 -28.18 2.47 1.46
CA TYR A 442 -28.64 1.16 1.95
C TYR A 442 -30.17 1.02 2.00
N GLU A 443 -30.91 2.09 2.26
CA GLU A 443 -32.37 2.06 2.28
C GLU A 443 -32.95 1.64 0.93
N TYR A 444 -32.40 2.16 -0.16
CA TYR A 444 -32.76 1.77 -1.52
C TYR A 444 -32.26 0.38 -1.86
N TYR A 445 -30.99 0.13 -1.60
CA TYR A 445 -30.36 -1.16 -1.92
C TYR A 445 -31.06 -2.33 -1.22
N ASN A 446 -31.34 -2.19 0.07
CA ASN A 446 -31.98 -3.25 0.85
C ASN A 446 -33.43 -3.50 0.44
N LYS A 447 -34.11 -2.51 -0.16
CA LYS A 447 -35.51 -2.59 -0.60
C LYS A 447 -35.65 -2.99 -2.07
N LEU A 448 -34.85 -2.38 -2.96
CA LEU A 448 -34.98 -2.52 -4.41
C LEU A 448 -33.97 -3.51 -5.00
N GLY A 449 -32.90 -3.81 -4.28
CA GLY A 449 -31.78 -4.61 -4.77
C GLY A 449 -30.77 -3.81 -5.60
N TYR A 450 -30.83 -2.49 -5.57
CA TYR A 450 -29.86 -1.60 -6.21
C TYR A 450 -29.98 -0.18 -5.65
N VAL A 451 -28.94 0.62 -5.78
CA VAL A 451 -28.94 2.07 -5.52
C VAL A 451 -29.40 2.75 -6.80
N PRO A 452 -30.54 3.47 -6.80
CA PRO A 452 -31.06 4.05 -8.02
C PRO A 452 -30.22 5.20 -8.56
N TYR A 453 -30.24 5.35 -9.89
CA TYR A 453 -29.54 6.43 -10.59
C TYR A 453 -30.14 7.81 -10.33
N ASP A 454 -31.45 7.91 -10.13
CA ASP A 454 -32.22 9.15 -10.04
C ASP A 454 -32.50 9.66 -8.60
N VAL A 455 -31.70 9.20 -7.59
CA VAL A 455 -31.90 9.58 -6.18
C VAL A 455 -30.81 10.48 -5.61
N LYS A 456 -30.00 11.11 -6.47
CA LYS A 456 -28.89 12.01 -6.07
C LYS A 456 -27.82 11.35 -5.20
N ILE A 457 -27.59 10.07 -5.38
CA ILE A 457 -26.46 9.34 -4.84
C ILE A 457 -25.51 9.06 -6.01
N ASN A 458 -24.34 9.67 -5.99
CA ASN A 458 -23.34 9.48 -7.02
C ASN A 458 -22.78 8.04 -6.99
N GLU A 459 -22.26 7.59 -8.13
CA GLU A 459 -21.57 6.29 -8.23
C GLU A 459 -22.51 5.11 -7.88
N ASN A 460 -23.79 5.28 -8.13
CA ASN A 460 -24.86 4.38 -7.70
C ASN A 460 -24.73 2.96 -8.25
N THR A 461 -24.37 2.81 -9.51
CA THR A 461 -24.16 1.50 -10.13
C THR A 461 -22.91 0.82 -9.58
N ALA A 462 -21.82 1.55 -9.42
CA ALA A 462 -20.61 1.03 -8.78
C ALA A 462 -20.89 0.60 -7.33
N ARG A 463 -21.65 1.40 -6.56
CA ARG A 463 -22.06 1.04 -5.19
C ARG A 463 -22.88 -0.25 -5.16
N THR A 464 -23.80 -0.42 -6.09
CA THR A 464 -24.61 -1.64 -6.21
C THR A 464 -23.73 -2.87 -6.42
N LEU A 465 -22.75 -2.78 -7.32
CA LEU A 465 -21.81 -3.87 -7.58
C LEU A 465 -20.95 -4.20 -6.35
N GLU A 466 -20.43 -3.17 -5.70
CA GLU A 466 -19.63 -3.32 -4.47
C GLU A 466 -20.45 -3.99 -3.36
N TYR A 467 -21.66 -3.50 -3.10
CA TYR A 467 -22.51 -4.02 -2.02
C TYR A 467 -22.94 -5.47 -2.28
N ALA A 468 -23.20 -5.86 -3.54
CA ALA A 468 -23.51 -7.24 -3.88
C ALA A 468 -22.35 -8.19 -3.54
N TYR A 469 -21.13 -7.81 -3.88
CA TYR A 469 -19.93 -8.57 -3.51
C TYR A 469 -19.70 -8.57 -1.99
N ASN A 470 -19.87 -7.41 -1.33
CA ASN A 470 -19.74 -7.32 0.11
C ASN A 470 -20.75 -8.22 0.83
N ASP A 471 -21.99 -8.32 0.35
CA ASP A 471 -23.01 -9.22 0.88
C ASP A 471 -22.64 -10.70 0.67
N TRP A 472 -22.00 -11.02 -0.46
CA TRP A 472 -21.47 -12.36 -0.66
C TRP A 472 -20.38 -12.70 0.38
N CYS A 473 -19.50 -11.77 0.70
CA CYS A 473 -18.51 -11.95 1.77
C CYS A 473 -19.16 -12.20 3.13
N ILE A 474 -20.23 -11.46 3.44
CA ILE A 474 -21.01 -11.65 4.68
C ILE A 474 -21.71 -13.01 4.67
N TYR A 475 -22.28 -13.43 3.53
CA TYR A 475 -22.84 -14.77 3.37
C TYR A 475 -21.82 -15.86 3.69
N ARG A 476 -20.59 -15.74 3.19
CA ARG A 476 -19.50 -16.68 3.48
C ARG A 476 -19.20 -16.73 4.99
N MET A 477 -19.13 -15.59 5.65
CA MET A 477 -18.95 -15.51 7.10
C MET A 477 -20.14 -16.10 7.87
N ALA A 478 -21.35 -15.78 7.47
CA ALA A 478 -22.55 -16.31 8.10
C ALA A 478 -22.61 -17.83 8.03
N LYS A 479 -22.17 -18.40 6.90
CA LYS A 479 -22.07 -19.85 6.70
C LYS A 479 -21.02 -20.47 7.59
N GLU A 480 -19.82 -19.89 7.62
CA GLU A 480 -18.69 -20.36 8.48
C GLU A 480 -19.07 -20.32 9.97
N LEU A 481 -19.76 -19.28 10.41
CA LEU A 481 -20.20 -19.10 11.80
C LEU A 481 -21.52 -19.82 12.14
N ASN A 482 -22.06 -20.61 11.23
CA ASN A 482 -23.34 -21.30 11.40
C ASN A 482 -24.49 -20.40 11.85
N ARG A 483 -24.57 -19.19 11.27
CA ARG A 483 -25.66 -18.24 11.54
C ARG A 483 -27.01 -18.82 11.08
N PRO A 484 -28.15 -18.28 11.56
CA PRO A 484 -29.46 -18.76 11.16
C PRO A 484 -29.64 -18.83 9.64
N LYS A 485 -30.28 -19.89 9.15
CA LYS A 485 -30.47 -20.13 7.70
C LYS A 485 -31.17 -18.98 6.99
N LYS A 486 -32.08 -18.26 7.68
CA LYS A 486 -32.74 -17.06 7.13
C LYS A 486 -31.74 -15.95 6.84
N GLU A 487 -30.78 -15.75 7.72
CA GLU A 487 -29.72 -14.74 7.57
C GLU A 487 -28.77 -15.12 6.44
N GLN A 488 -28.30 -16.38 6.40
CA GLN A 488 -27.49 -16.89 5.29
C GLN A 488 -28.19 -16.70 3.94
N LYS A 489 -29.47 -17.02 3.86
CA LYS A 489 -30.28 -16.87 2.64
C LYS A 489 -30.39 -15.41 2.20
N LEU A 490 -30.62 -14.49 3.13
CA LEU A 490 -30.70 -13.07 2.86
C LEU A 490 -29.47 -12.55 2.13
N PHE A 491 -28.28 -12.85 2.66
CA PHE A 491 -27.02 -12.37 2.06
C PHE A 491 -26.67 -13.11 0.77
N ALA A 492 -27.01 -14.39 0.64
CA ALA A 492 -26.88 -15.12 -0.62
C ALA A 492 -27.74 -14.54 -1.74
N GLU A 493 -28.97 -14.14 -1.42
CA GLU A 493 -29.88 -13.48 -2.38
C GLU A 493 -29.36 -12.08 -2.76
N ARG A 494 -28.91 -11.28 -1.78
CA ARG A 494 -28.35 -9.94 -2.04
C ARG A 494 -27.06 -10.00 -2.87
N ALA A 495 -26.30 -11.04 -2.74
CA ALA A 495 -25.09 -11.26 -3.55
C ALA A 495 -25.41 -11.29 -5.06
N MET A 496 -26.64 -11.57 -5.45
CA MET A 496 -27.09 -11.59 -6.85
C MET A 496 -27.59 -10.24 -7.35
N ASN A 497 -27.59 -9.21 -6.52
CA ASN A 497 -28.11 -7.88 -6.85
C ASN A 497 -27.37 -7.18 -8.00
N TYR A 498 -26.13 -7.56 -8.30
CA TYR A 498 -25.41 -7.06 -9.47
C TYR A 498 -26.21 -7.21 -10.77
N ARG A 499 -27.08 -8.22 -10.85
CA ARG A 499 -27.93 -8.50 -12.01
C ARG A 499 -28.91 -7.37 -12.30
N ASN A 500 -29.31 -6.63 -11.28
CA ASN A 500 -30.31 -5.56 -11.40
C ASN A 500 -29.81 -4.35 -12.19
N VAL A 501 -28.50 -4.17 -12.32
CA VAL A 501 -27.87 -3.06 -13.05
C VAL A 501 -27.18 -3.50 -14.34
N PHE A 502 -27.36 -4.76 -14.72
CA PHE A 502 -26.86 -5.29 -15.99
C PHE A 502 -27.84 -5.01 -17.12
N ASP A 503 -27.40 -4.31 -18.17
CA ASP A 503 -28.15 -4.03 -19.37
C ASP A 503 -27.85 -5.08 -20.46
N LYS A 504 -28.85 -5.88 -20.78
CA LYS A 504 -28.72 -6.96 -21.77
C LYS A 504 -28.46 -6.46 -23.20
N GLU A 505 -28.90 -5.26 -23.52
CA GLU A 505 -28.71 -4.67 -24.85
C GLU A 505 -27.27 -4.28 -25.09
N SER A 506 -26.66 -3.53 -24.17
CA SER A 506 -25.26 -3.15 -24.24
C SER A 506 -24.28 -4.24 -23.78
N LYS A 507 -24.77 -5.24 -23.05
CA LYS A 507 -23.99 -6.27 -22.33
C LYS A 507 -23.02 -5.65 -21.30
N LEU A 508 -23.37 -4.50 -20.76
CA LEU A 508 -22.57 -3.75 -19.79
C LEU A 508 -23.44 -3.32 -18.61
N MET A 509 -22.80 -2.90 -17.52
CA MET A 509 -23.48 -2.33 -16.37
C MET A 509 -23.95 -0.90 -16.69
N ARG A 510 -25.12 -0.53 -16.22
CA ARG A 510 -25.80 0.74 -16.53
C ARG A 510 -26.64 1.20 -15.35
N GLY A 511 -26.70 2.51 -15.11
CA GLY A 511 -27.54 3.08 -14.07
C GLY A 511 -29.02 2.72 -14.27
N ARG A 512 -29.74 2.49 -13.15
CA ARG A 512 -31.15 2.13 -13.15
C ARG A 512 -31.94 3.05 -12.23
N ASN A 513 -33.05 3.59 -12.71
CA ASN A 513 -33.92 4.50 -11.96
C ASN A 513 -34.84 3.76 -10.99
N GLN A 514 -35.44 4.49 -10.06
CA GLN A 514 -36.38 3.92 -9.07
C GLN A 514 -37.56 3.19 -9.71
N ASP A 515 -38.02 3.66 -10.88
CA ASP A 515 -39.10 3.04 -11.64
C ASP A 515 -38.71 1.75 -12.40
N GLY A 516 -37.44 1.35 -12.29
CA GLY A 516 -36.91 0.17 -12.92
C GLY A 516 -36.40 0.37 -14.35
N GLN A 517 -36.51 1.57 -14.93
CA GLN A 517 -35.97 1.87 -16.25
C GLN A 517 -34.48 2.15 -16.16
N PHE A 518 -33.70 1.77 -17.17
CA PHE A 518 -32.28 2.15 -17.25
C PHE A 518 -32.13 3.63 -17.57
N GLN A 519 -31.02 4.23 -17.09
CA GLN A 519 -30.69 5.62 -17.41
C GLN A 519 -30.62 5.82 -18.92
N SER A 520 -31.14 6.96 -19.38
CA SER A 520 -31.10 7.37 -20.78
C SER A 520 -30.94 8.90 -20.83
N PRO A 521 -30.01 9.45 -21.65
CA PRO A 521 -29.08 8.74 -22.52
C PRO A 521 -28.00 7.97 -21.74
N PHE A 522 -27.32 7.03 -22.42
CA PHE A 522 -26.23 6.23 -21.84
C PHE A 522 -25.04 6.20 -22.79
N SER A 523 -23.86 6.50 -22.26
CA SER A 523 -22.59 6.28 -22.93
C SER A 523 -21.70 5.37 -22.07
N PRO A 524 -21.25 4.22 -22.59
CA PRO A 524 -20.36 3.34 -21.85
C PRO A 524 -18.94 3.95 -21.65
N LEU A 525 -18.63 5.04 -22.33
CA LEU A 525 -17.36 5.77 -22.24
C LEU A 525 -17.41 6.93 -21.24
N LYS A 526 -18.54 7.20 -20.59
CA LYS A 526 -18.68 8.28 -19.61
C LYS A 526 -18.03 7.87 -18.29
N TRP A 527 -17.07 8.66 -17.87
CA TRP A 527 -16.37 8.48 -16.60
C TRP A 527 -17.13 9.16 -15.45
N GLY A 528 -17.13 8.50 -14.29
CA GLY A 528 -17.88 8.99 -13.13
C GLY A 528 -19.39 8.75 -13.26
N ASP A 529 -20.20 9.64 -12.67
CA ASP A 529 -21.68 9.58 -12.68
C ASP A 529 -22.20 8.30 -11.97
N ALA A 530 -22.51 7.26 -12.72
CA ALA A 530 -22.90 5.96 -12.18
C ALA A 530 -21.72 5.11 -11.66
N PHE A 531 -20.50 5.49 -11.98
CA PHE A 531 -19.28 4.75 -11.68
C PHE A 531 -18.23 5.60 -10.94
N THR A 532 -17.29 4.92 -10.30
CA THR A 532 -16.21 5.56 -9.52
C THR A 532 -14.92 5.52 -10.30
N GLU A 533 -14.37 6.70 -10.65
CA GLU A 533 -13.06 6.82 -11.32
C GLU A 533 -12.89 5.84 -12.49
N GLY A 534 -13.94 5.72 -13.28
CA GLY A 534 -14.01 4.79 -14.39
C GLY A 534 -15.32 4.91 -15.14
N ASN A 535 -15.47 4.07 -16.16
CA ASN A 535 -16.67 3.98 -16.99
C ASN A 535 -17.29 2.57 -16.95
N SER A 536 -18.31 2.34 -17.75
CA SER A 536 -18.99 1.06 -17.80
C SER A 536 -18.09 -0.08 -18.30
N TRP A 537 -17.15 0.18 -19.21
CA TRP A 537 -16.16 -0.80 -19.66
C TRP A 537 -15.21 -1.27 -18.55
N HIS A 538 -14.97 -0.42 -17.53
CA HIS A 538 -14.13 -0.77 -16.40
C HIS A 538 -14.90 -1.55 -15.34
N TYR A 539 -16.12 -1.09 -15.00
CA TYR A 539 -16.88 -1.62 -13.86
C TYR A 539 -17.72 -2.85 -14.16
N SER A 540 -18.03 -3.15 -15.42
CA SER A 540 -18.89 -4.30 -15.77
C SER A 540 -18.31 -5.65 -15.37
N TRP A 541 -17.01 -5.70 -15.04
CA TRP A 541 -16.29 -6.89 -14.60
C TRP A 541 -16.26 -7.06 -13.07
N SER A 542 -16.83 -6.13 -12.32
CA SER A 542 -16.82 -6.14 -10.84
C SER A 542 -17.87 -7.11 -10.28
N VAL A 543 -17.84 -8.35 -10.75
CA VAL A 543 -18.63 -9.48 -10.28
C VAL A 543 -17.66 -10.61 -9.94
N PHE A 544 -16.90 -10.40 -8.87
CA PHE A 544 -15.81 -11.32 -8.47
C PHE A 544 -16.32 -12.69 -8.03
N HIS A 545 -17.50 -12.72 -7.41
CA HIS A 545 -18.09 -13.86 -6.72
C HIS A 545 -19.03 -14.72 -7.59
N ASP A 546 -19.37 -14.26 -8.79
CA ASP A 546 -20.27 -15.00 -9.71
C ASP A 546 -19.89 -14.75 -11.18
N PRO A 547 -18.64 -15.06 -11.60
CA PRO A 547 -18.25 -14.91 -13.01
C PRO A 547 -19.12 -15.73 -13.95
N GLN A 548 -19.56 -16.93 -13.57
CA GLN A 548 -20.47 -17.75 -14.39
C GLN A 548 -21.80 -17.04 -14.61
N GLY A 549 -22.36 -16.39 -13.58
CA GLY A 549 -23.58 -15.60 -13.72
C GLY A 549 -23.42 -14.42 -14.68
N LEU A 550 -22.25 -13.76 -14.66
CA LEU A 550 -21.94 -12.70 -15.60
C LEU A 550 -21.78 -13.23 -17.04
N ILE A 551 -21.13 -14.38 -17.21
CA ILE A 551 -21.02 -15.08 -18.50
C ILE A 551 -22.41 -15.38 -19.07
N ASP A 552 -23.30 -15.90 -18.25
CA ASP A 552 -24.69 -16.22 -18.66
C ASP A 552 -25.46 -14.96 -19.07
N LEU A 553 -25.31 -13.86 -18.31
CA LEU A 553 -25.93 -12.56 -18.64
C LEU A 553 -25.42 -12.00 -19.97
N MET A 554 -24.16 -12.17 -20.28
CA MET A 554 -23.56 -11.70 -21.54
C MET A 554 -23.86 -12.59 -22.74
N GLY A 555 -24.55 -13.71 -22.55
CA GLY A 555 -24.99 -14.59 -23.62
C GLY A 555 -24.12 -15.81 -23.87
N GLY A 556 -23.31 -16.19 -22.88
CA GLY A 556 -22.45 -17.37 -22.94
C GLY A 556 -20.97 -17.05 -23.11
N LYS A 557 -20.15 -18.10 -23.13
CA LYS A 557 -18.68 -17.99 -23.11
C LYS A 557 -18.10 -17.24 -24.30
N GLU A 558 -18.58 -17.52 -25.52
CA GLU A 558 -18.10 -16.88 -26.73
C GLU A 558 -18.35 -15.36 -26.67
N SER A 559 -19.59 -14.97 -26.35
CA SER A 559 -19.97 -13.56 -26.20
C SER A 559 -19.19 -12.87 -25.07
N PHE A 560 -18.97 -13.56 -23.95
CA PHE A 560 -18.16 -13.04 -22.84
C PHE A 560 -16.71 -12.79 -23.26
N VAL A 561 -16.09 -13.73 -23.99
CA VAL A 561 -14.72 -13.57 -24.50
C VAL A 561 -14.64 -12.41 -25.51
N GLU A 562 -15.65 -12.27 -26.39
CA GLU A 562 -15.72 -11.13 -27.32
C GLU A 562 -15.80 -9.79 -26.57
N MET A 563 -16.56 -9.73 -25.47
CA MET A 563 -16.64 -8.54 -24.63
C MET A 563 -15.30 -8.23 -23.93
N LEU A 564 -14.60 -9.25 -23.41
CA LEU A 564 -13.25 -9.09 -22.84
C LEU A 564 -12.25 -8.59 -23.91
N ASP A 565 -12.26 -9.19 -25.09
CA ASP A 565 -11.42 -8.76 -26.20
C ASP A 565 -11.71 -7.31 -26.61
N SER A 566 -12.97 -6.90 -26.58
CA SER A 566 -13.41 -5.56 -26.94
C SER A 566 -12.81 -4.48 -26.03
N VAL A 567 -12.53 -4.77 -24.77
CA VAL A 567 -11.89 -3.82 -23.85
C VAL A 567 -10.55 -3.32 -24.40
N PHE A 568 -9.79 -4.20 -25.04
CA PHE A 568 -8.48 -3.86 -25.62
C PHE A 568 -8.57 -3.22 -27.01
N ILE A 569 -9.69 -3.38 -27.70
CA ILE A 569 -9.91 -2.93 -29.09
C ILE A 569 -10.61 -1.55 -29.11
N VAL A 570 -11.57 -1.33 -28.21
CA VAL A 570 -12.27 -0.04 -28.11
C VAL A 570 -11.26 1.06 -27.84
N PRO A 571 -11.15 2.07 -28.72
CA PRO A 571 -10.18 3.14 -28.53
C PRO A 571 -10.32 3.80 -27.15
N PRO A 572 -9.25 4.33 -26.58
CA PRO A 572 -9.28 5.00 -25.27
C PRO A 572 -9.91 6.40 -25.35
N LEU A 573 -11.09 6.46 -25.97
CA LEU A 573 -11.94 7.63 -25.98
C LEU A 573 -12.68 7.73 -24.64
N PHE A 574 -13.06 8.95 -24.27
CA PHE A 574 -13.70 9.20 -22.99
C PHE A 574 -14.70 10.36 -23.08
N ASP A 575 -15.66 10.32 -22.19
CA ASP A 575 -16.56 11.43 -21.86
C ASP A 575 -16.26 11.84 -20.39
N ASP A 576 -15.69 13.03 -20.21
CA ASP A 576 -15.30 13.60 -18.91
C ASP A 576 -16.32 14.62 -18.36
N SER A 577 -17.50 14.71 -18.97
CA SER A 577 -18.51 15.72 -18.66
C SER A 577 -18.96 15.73 -17.21
N TYR A 578 -18.91 14.59 -16.51
CA TYR A 578 -19.24 14.50 -15.09
C TYR A 578 -18.21 15.22 -14.20
N TYR A 579 -16.93 15.05 -14.48
CA TYR A 579 -15.85 15.71 -13.73
C TYR A 579 -15.62 17.15 -14.15
N GLY A 580 -16.02 17.52 -15.37
CA GLY A 580 -15.77 18.82 -15.95
C GLY A 580 -14.30 19.10 -16.27
N GLN A 581 -13.46 18.08 -16.21
CA GLN A 581 -12.03 18.09 -16.52
C GLN A 581 -11.53 16.68 -16.78
N VAL A 582 -10.42 16.57 -17.49
CA VAL A 582 -9.72 15.29 -17.66
C VAL A 582 -8.95 14.99 -16.37
N ILE A 583 -9.43 14.02 -15.60
CA ILE A 583 -8.73 13.55 -14.39
C ILE A 583 -7.51 12.71 -14.76
N HIS A 584 -6.59 12.51 -13.80
CA HIS A 584 -5.31 11.85 -14.09
C HIS A 584 -5.49 10.41 -14.58
N GLU A 585 -6.48 9.66 -14.06
CA GLU A 585 -6.75 8.27 -14.47
C GLU A 585 -7.14 8.16 -15.95
N ILE A 586 -7.87 9.16 -16.47
CA ILE A 586 -8.20 9.24 -17.91
C ILE A 586 -6.93 9.45 -18.73
N ARG A 587 -6.02 10.34 -18.27
CA ARG A 587 -4.74 10.58 -18.95
C ARG A 587 -3.88 9.34 -18.98
N GLU A 588 -3.80 8.64 -17.87
CA GLU A 588 -3.05 7.40 -17.71
C GLU A 588 -3.55 6.31 -18.67
N MET A 589 -4.87 6.10 -18.75
CA MET A 589 -5.47 5.19 -19.73
C MET A 589 -5.09 5.56 -21.17
N THR A 590 -5.18 6.86 -21.49
CA THR A 590 -4.87 7.37 -22.83
C THR A 590 -3.40 7.19 -23.19
N VAL A 591 -2.49 7.49 -22.25
CA VAL A 591 -1.03 7.38 -22.45
C VAL A 591 -0.62 5.91 -22.61
N MET A 592 -1.19 5.00 -21.82
CA MET A 592 -0.89 3.57 -21.94
C MET A 592 -1.39 2.96 -23.23
N ASN A 593 -2.42 3.52 -23.82
CA ASN A 593 -2.95 3.13 -25.13
C ASN A 593 -3.17 1.62 -25.28
N MET A 594 -3.91 1.05 -24.33
CA MET A 594 -4.33 -0.37 -24.34
C MET A 594 -5.87 -0.46 -24.34
N GLY A 595 -6.49 0.24 -25.30
CA GLY A 595 -7.95 0.36 -25.38
C GLY A 595 -8.53 1.00 -24.12
N ASN A 596 -9.60 0.43 -23.60
CA ASN A 596 -10.21 0.81 -22.32
C ASN A 596 -9.67 0.01 -21.12
N TYR A 597 -8.62 -0.78 -21.29
CA TYR A 597 -7.97 -1.44 -20.17
C TYR A 597 -7.12 -0.44 -19.38
N ALA A 598 -7.77 0.23 -18.43
CA ALA A 598 -7.18 1.27 -17.60
C ALA A 598 -6.50 0.68 -16.36
N HIS A 599 -5.38 -0.01 -16.54
CA HIS A 599 -4.66 -0.70 -15.46
C HIS A 599 -4.23 0.21 -14.32
N GLY A 600 -4.04 1.49 -14.58
CA GLY A 600 -3.65 2.49 -13.59
C GLY A 600 -4.68 2.70 -12.47
N ASN A 601 -5.89 2.16 -12.60
CA ASN A 601 -6.91 2.19 -11.56
C ASN A 601 -7.51 0.80 -11.29
N GLN A 602 -7.93 0.54 -10.06
CA GLN A 602 -8.20 -0.80 -9.54
C GLN A 602 -9.43 -1.52 -10.14
N PRO A 603 -10.52 -0.85 -10.55
CA PRO A 603 -11.75 -1.55 -10.98
C PRO A 603 -11.55 -2.63 -12.04
N ILE A 604 -10.55 -2.48 -12.91
CA ILE A 604 -10.32 -3.42 -14.02
C ILE A 604 -9.13 -4.36 -13.81
N GLN A 605 -8.35 -4.20 -12.74
CA GLN A 605 -7.08 -4.94 -12.57
C GLN A 605 -7.23 -6.47 -12.55
N HIS A 606 -8.38 -7.01 -12.19
CA HIS A 606 -8.67 -8.46 -12.18
C HIS A 606 -9.17 -8.99 -13.52
N MET A 607 -9.60 -8.12 -14.43
CA MET A 607 -10.38 -8.50 -15.62
C MET A 607 -9.66 -9.52 -16.50
N ILE A 608 -8.36 -9.36 -16.72
CA ILE A 608 -7.60 -10.26 -17.60
C ILE A 608 -7.69 -11.72 -17.14
N TYR A 609 -7.74 -11.97 -15.85
CA TYR A 609 -7.85 -13.32 -15.30
C TYR A 609 -9.20 -13.99 -15.61
N LEU A 610 -10.22 -13.20 -15.96
CA LEU A 610 -11.56 -13.72 -16.26
C LEU A 610 -11.62 -14.60 -17.52
N TYR A 611 -10.65 -14.49 -18.42
CA TYR A 611 -10.53 -15.43 -19.55
C TYR A 611 -10.45 -16.90 -19.10
N ASN A 612 -9.90 -17.17 -17.91
CA ASN A 612 -9.81 -18.52 -17.35
C ASN A 612 -11.18 -19.15 -17.02
N TYR A 613 -12.19 -18.32 -16.80
CA TYR A 613 -13.56 -18.78 -16.50
C TYR A 613 -14.36 -19.10 -17.77
N ALA A 614 -13.85 -18.71 -18.94
CA ALA A 614 -14.54 -18.85 -20.21
C ALA A 614 -13.76 -19.69 -21.23
N GLY A 615 -12.76 -20.46 -20.80
CA GLY A 615 -12.02 -21.38 -21.64
C GLY A 615 -10.97 -20.75 -22.54
N GLY A 616 -10.51 -19.52 -22.24
CA GLY A 616 -9.46 -18.82 -22.98
C GLY A 616 -8.19 -18.50 -22.17
N PRO A 617 -7.60 -19.46 -21.43
CA PRO A 617 -6.48 -19.17 -20.52
C PRO A 617 -5.24 -18.58 -21.23
N TRP A 618 -4.96 -18.93 -22.49
CA TRP A 618 -3.84 -18.38 -23.24
C TRP A 618 -3.97 -16.87 -23.48
N LYS A 619 -5.18 -16.33 -23.59
CA LYS A 619 -5.43 -14.88 -23.73
C LYS A 619 -5.05 -14.14 -22.45
N ALA A 620 -5.35 -14.71 -21.30
CA ALA A 620 -4.90 -14.17 -20.02
C ALA A 620 -3.37 -14.13 -19.94
N GLN A 621 -2.70 -15.23 -20.29
CA GLN A 621 -1.24 -15.33 -20.28
C GLN A 621 -0.58 -14.27 -21.17
N TYR A 622 -1.13 -14.04 -22.35
CA TYR A 622 -0.67 -13.01 -23.27
C TYR A 622 -0.80 -11.60 -22.68
N TRP A 623 -2.02 -11.22 -22.27
CA TRP A 623 -2.26 -9.86 -21.80
C TRP A 623 -1.56 -9.54 -20.49
N LEU A 624 -1.46 -10.49 -19.57
CA LEU A 624 -0.70 -10.32 -18.32
C LEU A 624 0.77 -10.01 -18.60
N ARG A 625 1.38 -10.72 -19.56
CA ARG A 625 2.76 -10.46 -19.97
C ARG A 625 2.91 -9.08 -20.59
N GLN A 626 1.94 -8.62 -21.40
CA GLN A 626 1.94 -7.28 -21.97
C GLN A 626 1.86 -6.20 -20.86
N VAL A 627 0.97 -6.36 -19.89
CA VAL A 627 0.84 -5.42 -18.78
C VAL A 627 2.12 -5.35 -17.95
N MET A 628 2.67 -6.48 -17.54
CA MET A 628 3.90 -6.52 -16.74
C MET A 628 5.09 -5.89 -17.45
N ASN A 629 5.21 -6.08 -18.76
CA ASN A 629 6.33 -5.55 -19.54
C ASN A 629 6.17 -4.07 -19.92
N ARG A 630 4.94 -3.58 -20.10
CA ARG A 630 4.68 -2.24 -20.61
C ARG A 630 4.32 -1.22 -19.52
N MET A 631 3.70 -1.66 -18.43
CA MET A 631 3.09 -0.76 -17.45
C MET A 631 3.86 -0.68 -16.13
N TYR A 632 4.93 -1.45 -15.99
CA TYR A 632 5.79 -1.45 -14.81
C TYR A 632 7.25 -1.32 -15.22
N THR A 633 7.99 -0.44 -14.55
CA THR A 633 9.43 -0.28 -14.74
C THR A 633 10.14 -0.09 -13.40
N ALA A 634 11.47 -0.13 -13.41
CA ALA A 634 12.29 0.14 -12.23
C ALA A 634 12.67 1.63 -12.08
N GLY A 635 12.15 2.48 -12.94
CA GLY A 635 12.43 3.92 -12.95
C GLY A 635 11.54 4.73 -12.02
N PRO A 636 11.83 6.02 -11.85
CA PRO A 636 11.01 6.92 -11.04
C PRO A 636 9.59 7.14 -11.59
N ASP A 637 9.35 6.80 -12.85
CA ASP A 637 8.06 6.77 -13.55
C ASP A 637 7.49 5.34 -13.66
N GLY A 638 7.80 4.47 -12.71
CA GLY A 638 7.66 3.03 -12.81
C GLY A 638 6.26 2.44 -12.70
N TYR A 639 5.23 3.24 -12.47
CA TYR A 639 3.81 2.82 -12.46
C TYR A 639 3.01 3.55 -13.54
N CYS A 640 1.90 2.95 -13.94
CA CYS A 640 1.00 3.52 -14.96
C CYS A 640 -0.21 4.26 -14.35
N GLY A 641 -0.20 4.51 -13.06
CA GLY A 641 -1.23 5.17 -12.27
C GLY A 641 -0.81 5.16 -10.81
N ASP A 642 -1.74 5.45 -9.89
CA ASP A 642 -1.45 5.45 -8.47
C ASP A 642 -1.02 4.06 -7.96
N GLU A 643 -0.04 4.04 -7.08
CA GLU A 643 0.43 2.80 -6.46
C GLU A 643 -0.59 2.27 -5.42
N ASP A 644 -1.25 3.15 -4.71
CA ASP A 644 -2.37 2.89 -3.82
C ASP A 644 -2.10 1.89 -2.70
N ASN A 645 -1.17 2.27 -1.81
CA ASN A 645 -0.91 1.57 -0.54
C ASN A 645 -0.59 0.08 -0.70
N GLY A 646 0.11 -0.25 -1.77
CA GLY A 646 0.56 -1.61 -2.05
C GLY A 646 -0.31 -2.39 -3.04
N GLN A 647 -1.51 -1.91 -3.40
CA GLN A 647 -2.41 -2.68 -4.27
C GLN A 647 -1.82 -2.90 -5.68
N THR A 648 -1.39 -1.82 -6.34
CA THR A 648 -0.85 -1.90 -7.71
C THR A 648 0.48 -2.65 -7.73
N SER A 649 1.26 -2.55 -6.66
CA SER A 649 2.49 -3.32 -6.47
C SER A 649 2.23 -4.80 -6.22
N ALA A 650 1.28 -5.14 -5.36
CA ALA A 650 0.91 -6.54 -5.07
C ALA A 650 0.33 -7.23 -6.30
N TRP A 651 -0.37 -6.49 -7.18
CA TRP A 651 -0.83 -7.02 -8.46
C TRP A 651 0.35 -7.54 -9.30
N TYR A 652 1.42 -6.74 -9.41
CA TYR A 652 2.62 -7.15 -10.13
C TYR A 652 3.30 -8.36 -9.49
N VAL A 653 3.42 -8.37 -8.16
CA VAL A 653 4.03 -9.49 -7.42
C VAL A 653 3.27 -10.80 -7.67
N PHE A 654 1.94 -10.81 -7.51
CA PHE A 654 1.12 -11.99 -7.82
C PHE A 654 1.26 -12.42 -9.29
N SER A 655 1.10 -11.48 -10.20
CA SER A 655 1.14 -11.76 -11.64
C SER A 655 2.50 -12.29 -12.08
N ALA A 656 3.59 -11.78 -11.50
CA ALA A 656 4.94 -12.29 -11.75
C ALA A 656 5.17 -13.70 -11.20
N LEU A 657 4.47 -14.07 -10.12
CA LEU A 657 4.46 -15.43 -9.58
C LEU A 657 3.59 -16.39 -10.40
N GLY A 658 2.65 -15.88 -11.18
CA GLY A 658 1.82 -16.65 -12.10
C GLY A 658 0.42 -16.99 -11.59
N PHE A 659 -0.10 -16.32 -10.56
CA PHE A 659 -1.47 -16.50 -10.05
C PHE A 659 -1.98 -15.24 -9.36
N TYR A 660 -3.31 -15.14 -9.19
CA TYR A 660 -3.97 -13.94 -8.69
C TYR A 660 -5.28 -14.27 -7.94
N PRO A 661 -5.55 -13.63 -6.80
CA PRO A 661 -6.79 -13.84 -6.04
C PRO A 661 -7.95 -13.02 -6.65
N VAL A 662 -8.60 -13.50 -7.68
CA VAL A 662 -9.70 -12.79 -8.38
C VAL A 662 -10.85 -12.49 -7.43
N CYS A 663 -11.20 -13.43 -6.56
CA CYS A 663 -12.31 -13.31 -5.61
C CYS A 663 -11.85 -13.54 -4.17
N PRO A 664 -11.42 -12.48 -3.45
CA PRO A 664 -11.20 -12.61 -2.02
C PRO A 664 -12.46 -13.13 -1.29
N GLY A 665 -12.26 -14.00 -0.31
CA GLY A 665 -13.36 -14.75 0.33
C GLY A 665 -13.52 -16.17 -0.20
N THR A 666 -12.84 -16.52 -1.30
CA THR A 666 -12.60 -17.89 -1.74
C THR A 666 -11.20 -18.34 -1.39
N ASP A 667 -10.93 -19.63 -1.54
CA ASP A 667 -9.59 -20.19 -1.44
C ASP A 667 -8.86 -20.24 -2.78
N GLU A 668 -9.44 -19.72 -3.87
CA GLU A 668 -8.91 -19.79 -5.22
C GLU A 668 -7.87 -18.70 -5.52
N TYR A 669 -6.83 -19.12 -6.26
CA TYR A 669 -5.90 -18.23 -6.96
C TYR A 669 -5.88 -18.64 -8.42
N VAL A 670 -6.33 -17.73 -9.29
CA VAL A 670 -6.49 -17.99 -10.73
C VAL A 670 -5.15 -17.89 -11.44
N LEU A 671 -4.86 -18.81 -12.34
CA LEU A 671 -3.57 -18.85 -13.03
C LEU A 671 -3.43 -17.74 -14.08
N GLY A 672 -2.24 -17.15 -14.09
CA GLY A 672 -1.66 -16.44 -15.22
C GLY A 672 -0.51 -17.27 -15.78
N ALA A 673 0.66 -16.66 -15.91
CA ALA A 673 1.90 -17.35 -16.28
C ALA A 673 3.07 -16.71 -15.53
N PRO A 674 4.02 -17.50 -15.00
CA PRO A 674 5.16 -16.95 -14.28
C PRO A 674 6.03 -16.07 -15.18
N LEU A 675 6.57 -14.98 -14.60
CA LEU A 675 7.47 -14.06 -15.30
C LEU A 675 8.93 -14.50 -15.18
N PHE A 676 9.30 -15.12 -14.07
CA PHE A 676 10.66 -15.60 -13.80
C PHE A 676 10.81 -17.08 -14.13
N ARG A 677 12.04 -17.52 -14.35
CA ARG A 677 12.33 -18.96 -14.55
C ARG A 677 12.14 -19.77 -13.29
N LYS A 678 12.30 -19.13 -12.13
CA LYS A 678 12.10 -19.77 -10.84
C LYS A 678 11.70 -18.74 -9.78
N ALA A 679 10.79 -19.14 -8.91
CA ALA A 679 10.48 -18.40 -7.70
C ALA A 679 10.30 -19.38 -6.54
N THR A 680 10.83 -19.03 -5.36
CA THR A 680 10.65 -19.81 -4.14
C THR A 680 9.95 -18.95 -3.11
N LEU A 681 8.80 -19.44 -2.62
CA LEU A 681 8.00 -18.80 -1.58
C LEU A 681 8.22 -19.52 -0.27
N HIS A 682 8.59 -18.78 0.77
CA HIS A 682 8.78 -19.29 2.13
C HIS A 682 7.63 -18.81 3.02
N PHE A 683 6.74 -19.72 3.38
CA PHE A 683 5.54 -19.41 4.17
C PHE A 683 5.84 -19.40 5.68
N GLU A 684 4.99 -18.71 6.44
CA GLU A 684 5.13 -18.65 7.92
C GLU A 684 4.94 -20.01 8.58
N ASN A 685 4.28 -20.98 7.94
CA ASN A 685 4.13 -22.36 8.43
C ASN A 685 5.42 -23.21 8.30
N GLY A 686 6.51 -22.62 7.83
CA GLY A 686 7.80 -23.28 7.63
C GLY A 686 7.94 -24.08 6.33
N LYS A 687 6.87 -24.16 5.51
CA LYS A 687 6.91 -24.83 4.21
C LYS A 687 7.34 -23.86 3.11
N SER A 688 7.83 -24.41 2.01
CA SER A 688 8.22 -23.65 0.83
C SER A 688 7.57 -24.19 -0.43
N LEU A 689 7.23 -23.28 -1.33
CA LEU A 689 6.72 -23.58 -2.66
C LEU A 689 7.72 -23.10 -3.69
N THR A 690 8.11 -23.99 -4.59
CA THR A 690 8.95 -23.64 -5.75
C THR A 690 8.09 -23.58 -7.00
N ILE A 691 8.12 -22.43 -7.68
CA ILE A 691 7.53 -22.23 -9.00
C ILE A 691 8.68 -22.34 -9.97
N ASP A 692 8.67 -23.38 -10.81
CA ASP A 692 9.77 -23.72 -11.72
C ASP A 692 9.29 -23.67 -13.17
N ALA A 693 9.84 -22.73 -13.94
CA ALA A 693 9.49 -22.50 -15.33
C ALA A 693 10.78 -22.24 -16.15
N PRO A 694 11.66 -23.26 -16.29
CA PRO A 694 13.02 -23.08 -16.83
C PRO A 694 13.06 -22.59 -18.28
N ASP A 695 12.03 -22.90 -19.08
CA ASP A 695 11.94 -22.50 -20.49
C ASP A 695 11.24 -21.15 -20.69
N ASN A 696 10.82 -20.51 -19.58
CA ASN A 696 10.18 -19.20 -19.66
C ASN A 696 11.14 -18.14 -20.24
N SER A 697 10.65 -17.38 -21.21
CA SER A 697 11.38 -16.32 -21.89
C SER A 697 10.41 -15.25 -22.39
N PRO A 698 10.88 -14.13 -22.97
CA PRO A 698 9.99 -13.18 -23.63
C PRO A 698 9.11 -13.81 -24.71
N GLU A 699 9.61 -14.82 -25.43
CA GLU A 699 8.90 -15.55 -26.48
C GLU A 699 8.04 -16.68 -25.91
N ASN A 700 8.58 -17.44 -24.94
CA ASN A 700 7.91 -18.58 -24.32
C ASN A 700 7.05 -18.11 -23.15
N MET A 701 5.93 -17.47 -23.45
CA MET A 701 5.03 -16.87 -22.47
C MET A 701 3.77 -17.70 -22.18
N TYR A 702 3.53 -18.75 -22.96
CA TYR A 702 2.32 -19.57 -22.83
C TYR A 702 2.59 -20.87 -22.08
N ILE A 703 1.64 -21.27 -21.23
CA ILE A 703 1.71 -22.53 -20.49
C ILE A 703 1.35 -23.68 -21.44
N GLU A 704 2.28 -24.60 -21.66
CA GLU A 704 2.02 -25.85 -22.38
C GLU A 704 1.51 -26.93 -21.43
N SER A 705 2.13 -27.06 -20.25
CA SER A 705 1.70 -28.00 -19.21
C SER A 705 2.04 -27.47 -17.82
N LEU A 706 1.31 -27.97 -16.83
CA LEU A 706 1.58 -27.73 -15.42
C LEU A 706 1.55 -29.06 -14.67
N LYS A 707 2.55 -29.26 -13.81
CA LYS A 707 2.58 -30.34 -12.84
C LYS A 707 2.64 -29.77 -11.43
N VAL A 708 1.78 -30.29 -10.56
CA VAL A 708 1.80 -29.98 -9.12
C VAL A 708 2.38 -31.21 -8.40
N ASN A 709 3.57 -31.04 -7.81
CA ASN A 709 4.32 -32.12 -7.17
C ASN A 709 4.49 -33.35 -8.07
N GLY A 710 4.78 -33.14 -9.35
CA GLY A 710 5.01 -34.18 -10.34
C GLY A 710 3.75 -34.77 -10.97
N VAL A 711 2.55 -34.35 -10.56
CA VAL A 711 1.27 -34.83 -11.08
C VAL A 711 0.71 -33.82 -12.07
N ASP A 712 0.26 -34.28 -13.24
CA ASP A 712 -0.35 -33.43 -14.26
C ASP A 712 -1.56 -32.67 -13.69
N TYR A 713 -1.63 -31.40 -14.03
CA TYR A 713 -2.63 -30.48 -13.48
C TYR A 713 -3.22 -29.60 -14.59
N SER A 714 -4.49 -29.80 -14.90
CA SER A 714 -5.17 -29.11 -16.00
C SER A 714 -5.94 -27.86 -15.56
N ARG A 715 -6.24 -27.72 -14.28
CA ARG A 715 -7.04 -26.63 -13.74
C ARG A 715 -6.38 -25.27 -13.92
N ASN A 716 -7.19 -24.23 -14.06
CA ASN A 716 -6.75 -22.84 -14.20
C ASN A 716 -6.72 -22.08 -12.87
N TYR A 717 -6.68 -22.80 -11.77
CA TYR A 717 -6.59 -22.21 -10.42
C TYR A 717 -5.86 -23.16 -9.47
N LEU A 718 -5.35 -22.56 -8.40
CA LEU A 718 -4.77 -23.25 -7.25
C LEU A 718 -5.55 -22.84 -6.00
N THR A 719 -5.62 -23.70 -5.00
CA THR A 719 -6.26 -23.33 -3.74
C THR A 719 -5.22 -22.79 -2.73
N HIS A 720 -5.69 -22.03 -1.76
CA HIS A 720 -4.86 -21.53 -0.67
C HIS A 720 -4.16 -22.69 0.06
N GLY A 721 -4.86 -23.81 0.27
CA GLY A 721 -4.30 -25.02 0.85
C GLY A 721 -3.21 -25.63 -0.03
N ASP A 722 -3.41 -25.69 -1.35
CA ASP A 722 -2.39 -26.20 -2.28
C ASP A 722 -1.09 -25.40 -2.19
N LEU A 723 -1.20 -24.07 -2.12
CA LEU A 723 -0.04 -23.19 -2.00
C LEU A 723 0.68 -23.40 -0.66
N LEU A 724 -0.07 -23.34 0.45
CA LEU A 724 0.51 -23.47 1.81
C LEU A 724 1.07 -24.86 2.12
N ASN A 725 0.65 -25.90 1.40
CA ASN A 725 1.23 -27.21 1.52
C ASN A 725 2.66 -27.29 0.98
N GLY A 726 3.03 -26.30 0.16
CA GLY A 726 4.37 -26.25 -0.44
C GLY A 726 4.58 -27.28 -1.55
N GLY A 727 5.84 -27.51 -1.88
CA GLY A 727 6.21 -28.42 -2.96
C GLY A 727 6.65 -27.70 -4.22
N THR A 728 6.29 -28.23 -5.39
CA THR A 728 6.75 -27.70 -6.67
C THR A 728 5.61 -27.55 -7.67
N LEU A 729 5.53 -26.38 -8.29
CA LEU A 729 4.73 -26.09 -9.47
C LEU A 729 5.69 -26.06 -10.67
N ARG A 730 5.62 -27.07 -11.55
CA ARG A 730 6.43 -27.12 -12.76
C ARG A 730 5.62 -26.69 -13.97
N PHE A 731 6.02 -25.56 -14.55
CA PHE A 731 5.46 -25.02 -15.79
C PHE A 731 6.38 -25.33 -16.96
N ASP A 732 5.88 -26.02 -17.97
CA ASP A 732 6.52 -26.10 -19.27
C ASP A 732 5.94 -24.98 -20.14
N MET A 733 6.81 -24.12 -20.66
CA MET A 733 6.42 -22.89 -21.36
C MET A 733 6.75 -22.97 -22.84
N GLY A 734 5.90 -22.41 -23.69
CA GLY A 734 6.06 -22.39 -25.13
C GLY A 734 5.76 -21.03 -25.75
N SER A 735 6.12 -20.90 -27.02
CA SER A 735 5.97 -19.65 -27.79
C SER A 735 4.62 -19.51 -28.51
N GLN A 736 3.80 -20.56 -28.51
CA GLN A 736 2.50 -20.57 -29.18
C GLN A 736 1.38 -20.76 -28.15
N PRO A 737 0.21 -20.13 -28.37
CA PRO A 737 -0.95 -20.35 -27.51
C PRO A 737 -1.35 -21.82 -27.46
N ASN A 738 -1.52 -22.37 -26.25
CA ASN A 738 -2.08 -23.70 -26.09
C ASN A 738 -3.60 -23.58 -25.92
N MET A 739 -4.33 -23.90 -26.98
CA MET A 739 -5.79 -23.82 -27.04
C MET A 739 -6.50 -25.09 -26.52
N LYS A 740 -5.77 -26.01 -25.92
CA LYS A 740 -6.31 -27.29 -25.42
C LYS A 740 -6.26 -27.37 -23.89
N ARG A 741 -5.19 -26.87 -23.28
CA ARG A 741 -5.02 -26.91 -21.82
C ARG A 741 -6.00 -25.96 -21.14
N GLY A 742 -6.65 -26.40 -20.09
CA GLY A 742 -7.51 -25.58 -19.26
C GLY A 742 -8.79 -25.10 -19.93
N THR A 743 -9.26 -25.84 -20.94
CA THR A 743 -10.43 -25.45 -21.75
C THR A 743 -11.68 -26.27 -21.47
N GLN A 744 -11.59 -27.28 -20.59
CA GLN A 744 -12.74 -28.06 -20.17
C GLN A 744 -13.44 -27.41 -18.96
N PRO A 745 -14.76 -27.57 -18.81
CA PRO A 745 -15.51 -26.96 -17.70
C PRO A 745 -14.94 -27.29 -16.30
N GLU A 746 -14.42 -28.50 -16.12
CA GLU A 746 -13.80 -28.95 -14.86
C GLU A 746 -12.49 -28.25 -14.54
N ASP A 747 -11.88 -27.58 -15.52
CA ASP A 747 -10.63 -26.84 -15.38
C ASP A 747 -10.84 -25.39 -14.90
N TYR A 748 -12.07 -24.89 -15.00
CA TYR A 748 -12.36 -23.49 -14.69
C TYR A 748 -12.38 -23.24 -13.19
N PRO A 749 -12.01 -22.02 -12.74
CA PRO A 749 -12.28 -21.62 -11.38
C PRO A 749 -13.77 -21.76 -11.05
N TYR A 750 -14.11 -22.03 -9.79
CA TYR A 750 -15.47 -22.34 -9.36
C TYR A 750 -16.21 -21.18 -8.70
N SER A 751 -15.56 -20.07 -8.43
CA SER A 751 -16.19 -18.86 -7.87
C SER A 751 -16.88 -18.05 -8.95
#